data_6cece4d8778c8563a93ed7b528623d94
#
_entry.id   6cece4d8778c8563a93ed7b528623d94
#
_cell.length_a   1.000
_cell.length_b   1.000
_cell.length_c   1.000
_cell.angle_alpha   90.00
_cell.angle_beta   90.00
_cell.angle_gamma   90.00
#
_symmetry.space_group_name_H-M   'P 1'
#
loop_
_entity.id
_entity.type
_entity.pdbx_description
1 polymer ?
#
loop_
_entity_poly.entity_id
_entity_poly.type
_entity_poly.pdbx_seq_one_letter_code
_entity_poly.pdbx_strand_id
1 'polypeptide(L)'
;MADVVAILSPSNPDDLGAQRSAFRLTFRLLAAKILADRGHAIAEEWGGQGVGAVLAGIQSYYGLAVVDDGEPLPLDRAAVAWARLGQAINLRNISADSLAFVYENTLVTADTRRLFGTHSTPRAVAEYVVGALRLERFDIEQLRLVEPFTGAGIFLVAALKRLRDLLPANWSASQRHAYLVQRLSGAELDMFACEVATLSLILADYPNANGWKIKSRDLFDDGALTQTLAGATVILCNPPFEDFTPDERRDYPEAGSAAASKAAFALQKAVEAAPGALGFVLPRGFLLHHGYRELRTKIATVYDEVELVSLPDRIFQKASYPCALLIASGRRAEEVAKITRVVSRTVPEQDCLNFLRSGEPGPERIATRSLPTSDLWISELDEVWAYLARAPRLGDHAQIHRGLRWKVQGKGVSDEPGPLRERGYFRPRDSLLAYELRRPRWLDVAPENQVWPAPLTRPWREPKILINAQRVSRGAWRLTAAADRDGMLASQQFTGIWPSGDYSVNVLEAILNGPVANAFVTEHSANQHFTNEMVKRLPLPSRIDDIALSELTQRYRAQLRAYLARPDSALVIELNKTLVEIDAVILQGYDLPPRLERRVLDFFSGAKRPTAHPFAGWMPPEVRTFTPLHELLGRSQSLGRGSWVLDVFKPIPSTEADAIAHFID
;
A
#
# COMPACT_ATOMS: atom_id res chain seq x y z
N MET A 1 21.82 -20.49 2.46
CA MET A 1 20.66 -20.82 1.63
C MET A 1 20.89 -20.43 0.17
N ALA A 2 21.31 -19.22 -0.16
CA ALA A 2 21.62 -18.83 -1.55
C ALA A 2 22.57 -19.82 -2.27
N ASP A 3 23.62 -20.26 -1.61
CA ASP A 3 24.56 -21.25 -2.15
C ASP A 3 23.90 -22.60 -2.45
N VAL A 4 22.98 -23.04 -1.59
CA VAL A 4 22.26 -24.32 -1.77
C VAL A 4 21.31 -24.24 -2.97
N VAL A 5 20.58 -23.13 -3.08
CA VAL A 5 19.74 -22.86 -4.25
C VAL A 5 20.61 -22.83 -5.52
N ALA A 6 21.76 -22.13 -5.50
CA ALA A 6 22.66 -22.05 -6.65
C ALA A 6 23.21 -23.45 -7.08
N ILE A 7 23.50 -24.33 -6.13
CA ILE A 7 23.96 -25.70 -6.41
C ILE A 7 22.85 -26.50 -7.13
N LEU A 8 21.60 -26.32 -6.71
CA LEU A 8 20.44 -27.05 -7.23
C LEU A 8 19.83 -26.40 -8.48
N SER A 9 20.11 -25.12 -8.72
CA SER A 9 19.56 -24.36 -9.84
C SER A 9 19.93 -24.98 -11.19
N PRO A 10 19.01 -24.98 -12.16
CA PRO A 10 19.28 -25.48 -13.50
C PRO A 10 20.34 -24.62 -14.22
N SER A 11 20.98 -25.22 -15.21
CA SER A 11 21.96 -24.50 -16.06
C SER A 11 21.27 -23.46 -16.97
N ASN A 12 19.99 -23.65 -17.28
CA ASN A 12 19.15 -22.71 -18.00
C ASN A 12 18.25 -21.95 -17.01
N PRO A 13 18.47 -20.64 -16.78
CA PRO A 13 17.65 -19.86 -15.86
C PRO A 13 16.21 -19.60 -16.35
N ASP A 14 15.89 -19.86 -17.61
CA ASP A 14 14.55 -19.70 -18.18
C ASP A 14 13.70 -20.98 -18.06
N ASP A 15 14.27 -22.09 -17.59
CA ASP A 15 13.56 -23.33 -17.35
C ASP A 15 12.83 -23.28 -15.99
N LEU A 16 11.56 -22.91 -16.03
CA LEU A 16 10.72 -22.75 -14.85
C LEU A 16 10.43 -24.08 -14.14
N GLY A 17 10.31 -25.19 -14.88
CA GLY A 17 10.09 -26.54 -14.31
C GLY A 17 11.28 -26.97 -13.47
N ALA A 18 12.49 -26.88 -14.06
CA ALA A 18 13.72 -27.23 -13.35
C ALA A 18 14.01 -26.27 -12.17
N GLN A 19 13.65 -25.00 -12.26
CA GLN A 19 13.73 -24.09 -11.12
C GLN A 19 12.81 -24.52 -9.97
N ARG A 20 11.55 -24.86 -10.25
CA ARG A 20 10.59 -25.36 -9.26
C ARG A 20 11.10 -26.62 -8.56
N SER A 21 11.65 -27.57 -9.34
CA SER A 21 12.24 -28.80 -8.81
C SER A 21 13.44 -28.51 -7.90
N ALA A 22 14.34 -27.58 -8.29
CA ALA A 22 15.44 -27.15 -7.46
C ALA A 22 14.98 -26.54 -6.13
N PHE A 23 13.95 -25.72 -6.17
CA PHE A 23 13.37 -25.10 -4.97
C PHE A 23 12.72 -26.14 -4.06
N ARG A 24 11.95 -27.06 -4.61
CA ARG A 24 11.32 -28.15 -3.86
C ARG A 24 12.37 -29.02 -3.17
N LEU A 25 13.43 -29.39 -3.87
CA LEU A 25 14.55 -30.11 -3.28
C LEU A 25 15.20 -29.31 -2.15
N THR A 26 15.43 -28.02 -2.34
CA THR A 26 15.99 -27.14 -1.30
C THR A 26 15.14 -27.19 -0.02
N PHE A 27 13.81 -27.10 -0.13
CA PHE A 27 12.93 -27.15 1.04
C PHE A 27 12.89 -28.51 1.70
N ARG A 28 12.85 -29.59 0.94
CA ARG A 28 12.89 -30.94 1.49
C ARG A 28 14.20 -31.21 2.23
N LEU A 29 15.33 -30.81 1.67
CA LEU A 29 16.63 -30.92 2.34
C LEU A 29 16.70 -30.03 3.60
N LEU A 30 16.11 -28.83 3.56
CA LEU A 30 16.01 -27.96 4.72
C LEU A 30 15.16 -28.59 5.82
N ALA A 31 13.99 -29.15 5.50
CA ALA A 31 13.15 -29.85 6.45
C ALA A 31 13.86 -31.07 7.07
N ALA A 32 14.56 -31.86 6.25
CA ALA A 32 15.38 -32.99 6.72
C ALA A 32 16.47 -32.50 7.67
N LYS A 33 17.19 -31.43 7.35
CA LYS A 33 18.23 -30.85 8.18
C LYS A 33 17.69 -30.38 9.53
N ILE A 34 16.50 -29.74 9.55
CA ILE A 34 15.86 -29.28 10.78
C ILE A 34 15.55 -30.47 11.71
N LEU A 35 14.97 -31.55 11.15
CA LEU A 35 14.70 -32.76 11.92
C LEU A 35 15.98 -33.39 12.47
N ALA A 36 17.01 -33.47 11.64
CA ALA A 36 18.32 -34.00 12.06
C ALA A 36 18.96 -33.15 13.16
N ASP A 37 18.98 -31.83 13.00
CA ASP A 37 19.59 -30.91 13.99
C ASP A 37 18.81 -30.88 15.32
N ARG A 38 17.52 -31.17 15.27
CA ARG A 38 16.68 -31.28 16.47
C ARG A 38 16.67 -32.65 17.11
N GLY A 39 17.42 -33.62 16.52
CA GLY A 39 17.50 -34.98 17.05
C GLY A 39 16.19 -35.75 16.96
N HIS A 40 15.43 -35.57 15.89
CA HIS A 40 14.19 -36.32 15.68
C HIS A 40 14.49 -37.77 15.29
N ALA A 41 13.78 -38.77 15.89
CA ALA A 41 14.07 -40.17 15.71
C ALA A 41 14.09 -40.62 14.22
N ILE A 42 13.22 -40.07 13.39
CA ILE A 42 13.19 -40.40 11.94
C ILE A 42 14.51 -40.03 11.23
N ALA A 43 15.26 -39.06 11.75
CA ALA A 43 16.53 -38.65 11.15
C ALA A 43 17.66 -39.67 11.45
N GLU A 44 17.53 -40.49 12.49
CA GLU A 44 18.45 -41.58 12.79
C GLU A 44 18.37 -42.69 11.71
N GLU A 45 17.19 -42.88 11.11
CA GLU A 45 16.99 -43.86 10.03
C GLU A 45 17.78 -43.46 8.77
N TRP A 46 18.10 -42.20 8.58
CA TRP A 46 18.86 -41.70 7.41
C TRP A 46 20.36 -41.59 7.67
N GLY A 47 20.77 -41.82 8.89
CA GLY A 47 22.18 -41.72 9.31
C GLY A 47 23.08 -42.63 8.48
N GLY A 48 24.01 -42.02 7.76
CA GLY A 48 24.96 -42.72 6.89
C GLY A 48 24.42 -43.21 5.54
N GLN A 49 23.14 -42.91 5.23
CA GLN A 49 22.56 -43.23 3.92
C GLN A 49 22.73 -42.03 2.94
N GLY A 50 22.61 -42.31 1.63
CA GLY A 50 22.67 -41.30 0.58
C GLY A 50 21.48 -40.33 0.61
N VAL A 51 21.63 -39.18 -0.04
CA VAL A 51 20.60 -38.11 -0.07
C VAL A 51 19.23 -38.60 -0.61
N GLY A 52 19.21 -39.59 -1.47
CA GLY A 52 17.98 -40.22 -1.94
C GLY A 52 17.14 -40.82 -0.81
N ALA A 53 17.77 -41.50 0.15
CA ALA A 53 17.08 -42.01 1.33
C ALA A 53 16.54 -40.88 2.23
N VAL A 54 17.30 -39.79 2.38
CA VAL A 54 16.86 -38.61 3.12
C VAL A 54 15.59 -38.02 2.49
N LEU A 55 15.59 -37.84 1.18
CA LEU A 55 14.44 -37.26 0.43
C LEU A 55 13.21 -38.21 0.49
N ALA A 56 13.43 -39.51 0.32
CA ALA A 56 12.35 -40.50 0.43
C ALA A 56 11.78 -40.57 1.85
N GLY A 57 12.64 -40.49 2.86
CA GLY A 57 12.25 -40.46 4.27
C GLY A 57 11.41 -39.24 4.62
N ILE A 58 11.81 -38.06 4.17
CA ILE A 58 11.05 -36.82 4.35
C ILE A 58 9.70 -36.89 3.63
N GLN A 59 9.71 -37.37 2.40
CA GLN A 59 8.47 -37.52 1.62
C GLN A 59 7.49 -38.44 2.31
N SER A 60 7.97 -39.62 2.76
CA SER A 60 7.16 -40.58 3.47
C SER A 60 6.65 -40.06 4.81
N TYR A 61 7.54 -39.49 5.61
CA TYR A 61 7.22 -38.99 6.96
C TYR A 61 6.18 -37.88 6.96
N TYR A 62 6.29 -36.97 6.03
CA TYR A 62 5.35 -35.84 5.91
C TYR A 62 4.20 -36.11 4.91
N GLY A 63 4.16 -37.27 4.25
CA GLY A 63 3.13 -37.56 3.25
C GLY A 63 3.12 -36.55 2.09
N LEU A 64 4.30 -36.09 1.68
CA LEU A 64 4.42 -35.09 0.61
C LEU A 64 4.12 -35.77 -0.75
N ALA A 65 3.54 -34.98 -1.66
CA ALA A 65 3.21 -35.49 -3.00
C ALA A 65 4.46 -36.01 -3.73
N VAL A 66 4.34 -37.10 -4.43
CA VAL A 66 5.33 -37.54 -5.41
C VAL A 66 5.25 -36.55 -6.57
N VAL A 67 6.34 -35.85 -6.84
CA VAL A 67 6.39 -34.93 -7.94
C VAL A 67 6.98 -35.63 -9.12
N ASP A 68 6.14 -35.89 -10.09
CA ASP A 68 6.54 -36.35 -11.40
C ASP A 68 6.58 -35.13 -12.34
N ASP A 69 7.63 -34.33 -12.22
CA ASP A 69 7.86 -33.20 -13.12
C ASP A 69 8.50 -33.62 -14.46
N GLY A 70 8.55 -34.96 -14.72
CA GLY A 70 9.13 -35.51 -15.94
C GLY A 70 10.66 -35.46 -16.03
N GLU A 71 11.32 -34.79 -15.10
CA GLU A 71 12.76 -34.67 -15.02
C GLU A 71 13.31 -35.52 -13.86
N PRO A 72 14.37 -36.33 -14.09
CA PRO A 72 14.96 -37.11 -13.00
C PRO A 72 15.57 -36.16 -11.97
N LEU A 73 15.34 -36.46 -10.68
CA LEU A 73 15.92 -35.67 -9.57
C LEU A 73 17.46 -35.60 -9.72
N PRO A 74 18.09 -34.42 -9.68
CA PRO A 74 19.53 -34.29 -9.77
C PRO A 74 20.22 -34.73 -8.45
N LEU A 75 20.21 -36.05 -8.18
CA LEU A 75 20.71 -36.61 -6.91
C LEU A 75 22.15 -36.24 -6.61
N ASP A 76 23.00 -36.10 -7.63
CA ASP A 76 24.40 -35.68 -7.43
C ASP A 76 24.47 -34.24 -6.88
N ARG A 77 23.70 -33.32 -7.44
CA ARG A 77 23.62 -31.96 -6.95
C ARG A 77 22.95 -31.89 -5.57
N ALA A 78 21.91 -32.70 -5.35
CA ALA A 78 21.26 -32.82 -4.05
C ALA A 78 22.22 -33.33 -2.96
N ALA A 79 23.12 -34.25 -3.29
CA ALA A 79 24.14 -34.75 -2.37
C ALA A 79 25.16 -33.64 -1.98
N VAL A 80 25.60 -32.85 -2.94
CA VAL A 80 26.47 -31.69 -2.69
C VAL A 80 25.75 -30.64 -1.83
N ALA A 81 24.48 -30.34 -2.13
CA ALA A 81 23.66 -29.40 -1.37
C ALA A 81 23.44 -29.88 0.07
N TRP A 82 23.17 -31.18 0.27
CA TRP A 82 23.01 -31.79 1.58
C TRP A 82 24.29 -31.70 2.41
N ALA A 83 25.43 -32.05 1.84
CA ALA A 83 26.73 -31.93 2.50
C ALA A 83 27.03 -30.47 2.88
N ARG A 84 26.71 -29.53 2.00
CA ARG A 84 26.87 -28.10 2.28
C ARG A 84 25.99 -27.59 3.42
N LEU A 85 24.74 -28.01 3.47
CA LEU A 85 23.83 -27.73 4.59
C LEU A 85 24.38 -28.30 5.91
N GLY A 86 24.89 -29.52 5.90
CA GLY A 86 25.48 -30.16 7.07
C GLY A 86 26.64 -29.38 7.68
N GLN A 87 27.47 -28.80 6.84
CA GLN A 87 28.69 -28.07 7.26
C GLN A 87 28.45 -26.60 7.64
N ALA A 88 27.48 -25.95 7.03
CA ALA A 88 27.37 -24.50 7.06
C ALA A 88 26.45 -23.96 8.16
N ILE A 89 25.43 -24.68 8.59
CA ILE A 89 24.35 -24.15 9.41
C ILE A 89 23.82 -25.18 10.41
N ASN A 90 23.60 -24.77 11.67
CA ASN A 90 22.81 -25.50 12.65
C ASN A 90 21.40 -24.90 12.73
N LEU A 91 20.39 -25.68 12.40
CA LEU A 91 18.99 -25.25 12.30
C LEU A 91 18.14 -25.65 13.53
N ARG A 92 18.76 -26.05 14.63
CA ARG A 92 18.06 -26.49 15.85
C ARG A 92 17.00 -25.50 16.34
N ASN A 93 17.29 -24.21 16.20
CA ASN A 93 16.45 -23.13 16.70
C ASN A 93 15.73 -22.34 15.59
N ILE A 94 15.69 -22.84 14.36
CA ILE A 94 14.99 -22.15 13.28
C ILE A 94 13.49 -22.11 13.56
N SER A 95 12.88 -20.92 13.36
CA SER A 95 11.42 -20.77 13.48
C SER A 95 10.70 -21.07 12.16
N ALA A 96 9.41 -21.40 12.24
CA ALA A 96 8.55 -21.53 11.07
C ALA A 96 8.51 -20.25 10.22
N ASP A 97 8.56 -19.09 10.89
CA ASP A 97 8.61 -17.79 10.22
C ASP A 97 9.87 -17.59 9.39
N SER A 98 11.00 -18.11 9.86
CA SER A 98 12.26 -18.05 9.12
C SER A 98 12.22 -18.87 7.85
N LEU A 99 11.46 -19.96 7.82
CA LEU A 99 11.25 -20.77 6.61
C LEU A 99 10.36 -20.06 5.61
N ALA A 100 9.24 -19.50 6.05
CA ALA A 100 8.39 -18.69 5.20
C ALA A 100 9.18 -17.50 4.64
N PHE A 101 10.01 -16.83 5.45
CA PHE A 101 10.90 -15.77 5.00
C PHE A 101 11.92 -16.24 3.95
N VAL A 102 12.51 -17.43 4.12
CA VAL A 102 13.44 -18.01 3.13
C VAL A 102 12.73 -18.25 1.82
N TYR A 103 11.53 -18.83 1.83
CA TYR A 103 10.70 -18.99 0.64
C TYR A 103 10.48 -17.66 -0.07
N GLU A 104 9.99 -16.69 0.65
CA GLU A 104 9.61 -15.40 0.11
C GLU A 104 10.76 -14.60 -0.49
N ASN A 105 11.92 -14.64 0.13
CA ASN A 105 13.04 -13.77 -0.20
C ASN A 105 14.13 -14.42 -1.04
N THR A 106 14.21 -15.76 -1.03
CA THR A 106 15.28 -16.49 -1.72
C THR A 106 14.78 -17.18 -2.98
N LEU A 107 13.52 -17.61 -3.00
CA LEU A 107 13.00 -18.51 -4.02
C LEU A 107 12.05 -17.85 -5.00
N VAL A 108 11.41 -16.76 -4.59
CA VAL A 108 10.46 -16.05 -5.45
C VAL A 108 11.13 -14.81 -6.02
N THR A 109 11.69 -14.93 -7.22
CA THR A 109 12.23 -13.78 -7.98
C THR A 109 11.09 -12.87 -8.48
N ALA A 110 11.43 -11.66 -8.96
CA ALA A 110 10.44 -10.74 -9.53
C ALA A 110 9.70 -11.36 -10.74
N ASP A 111 10.38 -12.21 -11.50
CA ASP A 111 9.82 -12.82 -12.71
C ASP A 111 8.95 -14.04 -12.37
N THR A 112 9.35 -14.87 -11.42
CA THR A 112 8.53 -15.98 -10.92
C THR A 112 7.27 -15.49 -10.21
N ARG A 113 7.29 -14.32 -9.55
CA ARG A 113 6.09 -13.69 -8.95
C ARG A 113 5.05 -13.24 -9.97
N ARG A 114 5.49 -12.71 -11.11
CA ARG A 114 4.57 -12.36 -12.21
C ARG A 114 3.84 -13.57 -12.76
N LEU A 115 4.51 -14.73 -12.76
CA LEU A 115 3.94 -15.99 -13.27
C LEU A 115 3.00 -16.67 -12.27
N PHE A 116 3.18 -16.42 -10.97
CA PHE A 116 2.41 -17.13 -9.93
C PHE A 116 1.43 -16.23 -9.15
N GLY A 117 1.39 -14.93 -9.42
CA GLY A 117 0.48 -13.98 -8.73
C GLY A 117 0.67 -13.93 -7.21
N THR A 118 1.77 -14.47 -6.68
CA THR A 118 1.96 -14.63 -5.23
C THR A 118 2.50 -13.35 -4.61
N HIS A 119 1.66 -12.70 -3.80
CA HIS A 119 2.06 -11.62 -2.90
C HIS A 119 2.21 -12.17 -1.49
N SER A 120 3.45 -12.22 -1.03
CA SER A 120 3.79 -12.67 0.30
C SER A 120 3.31 -11.70 1.39
N THR A 121 2.55 -12.20 2.35
CA THR A 121 2.07 -11.43 3.50
C THR A 121 3.19 -11.29 4.54
N PRO A 122 3.61 -10.06 4.93
CA PRO A 122 4.57 -9.91 6.02
C PRO A 122 4.03 -10.49 7.32
N ARG A 123 4.91 -11.10 8.11
CA ARG A 123 4.57 -11.70 9.40
C ARG A 123 3.80 -10.73 10.31
N ALA A 124 4.28 -9.50 10.47
CA ALA A 124 3.64 -8.49 11.32
C ALA A 124 2.20 -8.20 10.89
N VAL A 125 1.93 -8.22 9.57
CA VAL A 125 0.57 -8.06 9.03
C VAL A 125 -0.32 -9.24 9.42
N ALA A 126 0.17 -10.47 9.28
CA ALA A 126 -0.59 -11.67 9.62
C ALA A 126 -0.87 -11.75 11.12
N GLU A 127 0.14 -11.50 11.97
CA GLU A 127 0.00 -11.49 13.42
C GLU A 127 -0.96 -10.40 13.90
N TYR A 128 -0.90 -9.21 13.29
CA TYR A 128 -1.85 -8.14 13.58
C TYR A 128 -3.29 -8.53 13.26
N VAL A 129 -3.53 -9.00 12.04
CA VAL A 129 -4.88 -9.40 11.60
C VAL A 129 -5.44 -10.50 12.50
N VAL A 130 -4.66 -11.55 12.77
CA VAL A 130 -5.08 -12.66 13.64
C VAL A 130 -5.36 -12.18 15.06
N GLY A 131 -4.52 -11.28 15.61
CA GLY A 131 -4.72 -10.71 16.93
C GLY A 131 -5.99 -9.85 17.02
N ALA A 132 -6.26 -9.06 15.97
CA ALA A 132 -7.43 -8.16 15.93
C ALA A 132 -8.76 -8.93 15.77
N LEU A 133 -8.75 -10.17 15.25
CA LEU A 133 -9.94 -11.03 15.15
C LEU A 133 -10.45 -11.52 16.49
N ARG A 134 -9.66 -11.41 17.57
CA ARG A 134 -10.04 -11.78 18.94
C ARG A 134 -10.61 -13.21 19.01
N LEU A 135 -9.80 -14.20 18.60
CA LEU A 135 -10.21 -15.61 18.49
C LEU A 135 -10.71 -16.19 19.83
N GLU A 136 -10.34 -15.59 20.96
CA GLU A 136 -10.85 -15.92 22.31
C GLU A 136 -12.36 -15.72 22.50
N ARG A 137 -13.02 -15.01 21.58
CA ARG A 137 -14.49 -14.81 21.61
C ARG A 137 -15.26 -15.96 20.98
N PHE A 138 -14.57 -16.86 20.30
CA PHE A 138 -15.20 -18.00 19.63
C PHE A 138 -15.18 -19.23 20.51
N ASP A 139 -16.25 -20.02 20.41
CA ASP A 139 -16.24 -21.37 20.98
C ASP A 139 -15.19 -22.23 20.23
N ILE A 140 -14.21 -22.71 20.98
CA ILE A 140 -13.10 -23.50 20.44
C ILE A 140 -13.60 -24.79 19.76
N GLU A 141 -14.74 -25.37 20.22
CA GLU A 141 -15.28 -26.57 19.63
C GLU A 141 -15.92 -26.33 18.27
N GLN A 142 -16.39 -25.11 18.00
CA GLN A 142 -17.04 -24.72 16.73
C GLN A 142 -16.11 -23.95 15.81
N LEU A 143 -14.93 -23.55 16.31
CA LEU A 143 -13.99 -22.76 15.53
C LEU A 143 -13.53 -23.55 14.29
N ARG A 144 -13.66 -22.93 13.11
CA ARG A 144 -13.13 -23.40 11.84
C ARG A 144 -12.56 -22.22 11.07
N LEU A 145 -11.23 -22.21 10.96
CA LEU A 145 -10.51 -21.17 10.27
C LEU A 145 -10.07 -21.62 8.89
N VAL A 146 -10.39 -20.83 7.90
CA VAL A 146 -10.08 -21.11 6.49
C VAL A 146 -9.29 -19.96 5.88
N GLU A 147 -8.18 -20.29 5.21
CA GLU A 147 -7.41 -19.36 4.39
C GLU A 147 -7.50 -19.78 2.92
N PRO A 148 -8.38 -19.17 2.10
CA PRO A 148 -8.29 -19.27 0.66
C PRO A 148 -7.11 -18.46 0.15
N PHE A 149 -6.45 -18.89 -0.92
CA PHE A 149 -5.24 -18.30 -1.47
C PHE A 149 -4.09 -18.30 -0.44
N THR A 150 -3.81 -19.49 0.10
CA THR A 150 -2.92 -19.68 1.27
C THR A 150 -1.48 -19.22 1.03
N GLY A 151 -0.98 -19.27 -0.21
CA GLY A 151 0.43 -19.01 -0.51
C GLY A 151 1.34 -19.87 0.36
N ALA A 152 2.29 -19.25 1.07
CA ALA A 152 3.21 -19.95 1.98
C ALA A 152 2.62 -20.24 3.38
N GLY A 153 1.34 -19.99 3.62
CA GLY A 153 0.63 -20.33 4.86
C GLY A 153 0.88 -19.40 6.05
N ILE A 154 1.27 -18.15 5.82
CA ILE A 154 1.67 -17.25 6.90
C ILE A 154 0.50 -16.92 7.84
N PHE A 155 -0.70 -16.71 7.31
CA PHE A 155 -1.88 -16.51 8.15
C PHE A 155 -2.22 -17.77 8.96
N LEU A 156 -2.12 -18.96 8.36
CA LEU A 156 -2.35 -20.22 9.07
C LEU A 156 -1.32 -20.43 10.19
N VAL A 157 -0.04 -20.10 9.95
CA VAL A 157 1.00 -20.17 10.99
C VAL A 157 0.73 -19.18 12.12
N ALA A 158 0.33 -17.94 11.81
CA ALA A 158 -0.05 -16.95 12.82
C ALA A 158 -1.27 -17.41 13.63
N ALA A 159 -2.29 -17.95 12.95
CA ALA A 159 -3.49 -18.50 13.58
C ALA A 159 -3.18 -19.72 14.45
N LEU A 160 -2.32 -20.63 13.98
CA LEU A 160 -1.84 -21.78 14.77
C LEU A 160 -1.20 -21.34 16.08
N LYS A 161 -0.29 -20.37 16.03
CA LYS A 161 0.36 -19.83 17.23
C LYS A 161 -0.67 -19.23 18.20
N ARG A 162 -1.57 -18.39 17.70
CA ARG A 162 -2.62 -17.78 18.51
C ARG A 162 -3.56 -18.79 19.12
N LEU A 163 -3.99 -19.80 18.36
CA LEU A 163 -4.85 -20.86 18.88
C LEU A 163 -4.15 -21.69 19.97
N ARG A 164 -2.87 -22.02 19.79
CA ARG A 164 -2.10 -22.74 20.82
C ARG A 164 -2.10 -22.02 22.17
N ASP A 165 -2.04 -20.69 22.16
CA ASP A 165 -2.09 -19.89 23.38
C ASP A 165 -3.48 -19.91 24.05
N LEU A 166 -4.53 -20.17 23.29
CA LEU A 166 -5.92 -20.22 23.75
C LEU A 166 -6.36 -21.61 24.19
N LEU A 167 -5.66 -22.68 23.77
CA LEU A 167 -6.01 -24.04 24.13
C LEU A 167 -5.74 -24.34 25.60
N PRO A 168 -6.53 -25.26 26.22
CA PRO A 168 -6.34 -25.61 27.63
C PRO A 168 -4.92 -26.10 27.94
N ALA A 169 -4.35 -25.59 29.01
CA ALA A 169 -2.97 -25.89 29.41
C ALA A 169 -2.75 -27.39 29.72
N ASN A 170 -3.79 -28.10 30.15
CA ASN A 170 -3.78 -29.51 30.45
C ASN A 170 -3.86 -30.45 29.26
N TRP A 171 -4.07 -29.93 28.04
CA TRP A 171 -4.04 -30.76 26.84
C TRP A 171 -2.64 -31.23 26.51
N SER A 172 -2.50 -32.51 26.16
CA SER A 172 -1.24 -33.04 25.62
C SER A 172 -0.89 -32.43 24.26
N ALA A 173 0.37 -32.54 23.85
CA ALA A 173 0.81 -32.10 22.52
C ALA A 173 -0.02 -32.76 21.40
N SER A 174 -0.31 -34.07 21.54
CA SER A 174 -1.12 -34.81 20.57
C SER A 174 -2.58 -34.32 20.50
N GLN A 175 -3.19 -33.98 21.63
CA GLN A 175 -4.54 -33.43 21.66
C GLN A 175 -4.59 -32.05 20.99
N ARG A 176 -3.62 -31.18 21.27
CA ARG A 176 -3.50 -29.86 20.62
C ARG A 176 -3.30 -30.00 19.13
N HIS A 177 -2.41 -30.88 18.71
CA HIS A 177 -2.18 -31.16 17.29
C HIS A 177 -3.46 -31.64 16.59
N ALA A 178 -4.14 -32.66 17.13
CA ALA A 178 -5.37 -33.19 16.55
C ALA A 178 -6.45 -32.10 16.40
N TYR A 179 -6.58 -31.22 17.39
CA TYR A 179 -7.47 -30.08 17.33
C TYR A 179 -7.08 -29.12 16.19
N LEU A 180 -5.82 -28.67 16.15
CA LEU A 180 -5.35 -27.68 15.17
C LEU A 180 -5.51 -28.17 13.75
N VAL A 181 -5.14 -29.42 13.46
CA VAL A 181 -5.29 -30.04 12.14
C VAL A 181 -6.75 -30.12 11.69
N GLN A 182 -7.70 -30.27 12.63
CA GLN A 182 -9.13 -30.27 12.29
C GLN A 182 -9.69 -28.87 12.03
N ARG A 183 -9.12 -27.84 12.66
CA ARG A 183 -9.67 -26.47 12.70
C ARG A 183 -9.04 -25.53 11.69
N LEU A 184 -7.82 -25.79 11.26
CA LEU A 184 -7.11 -24.98 10.26
C LEU A 184 -7.13 -25.66 8.90
N SER A 185 -7.51 -24.92 7.87
CA SER A 185 -7.50 -25.43 6.49
C SER A 185 -7.22 -24.31 5.51
N GLY A 186 -6.68 -24.67 4.34
CA GLY A 186 -6.38 -23.72 3.28
C GLY A 186 -6.48 -24.33 1.89
N ALA A 187 -6.45 -23.45 0.90
CA ALA A 187 -6.39 -23.83 -0.51
C ALA A 187 -5.46 -22.89 -1.27
N GLU A 188 -4.75 -23.45 -2.23
CA GLU A 188 -3.80 -22.73 -3.06
C GLU A 188 -3.74 -23.37 -4.44
N LEU A 189 -3.56 -22.60 -5.49
CA LEU A 189 -3.44 -23.12 -6.84
C LEU A 189 -2.08 -23.80 -7.07
N ASP A 190 -1.01 -23.16 -6.60
CA ASP A 190 0.36 -23.66 -6.80
C ASP A 190 0.68 -24.80 -5.82
N MET A 191 0.85 -26.01 -6.34
CA MET A 191 1.24 -27.18 -5.56
C MET A 191 2.51 -26.99 -4.75
N PHE A 192 3.46 -26.22 -5.25
CA PHE A 192 4.69 -25.92 -4.54
C PHE A 192 4.43 -25.01 -3.32
N ALA A 193 3.60 -23.99 -3.48
CA ALA A 193 3.18 -23.16 -2.34
C ALA A 193 2.39 -23.97 -1.30
N CYS A 194 1.55 -24.92 -1.73
CA CYS A 194 0.88 -25.88 -0.84
C CYS A 194 1.88 -26.68 0.01
N GLU A 195 2.95 -27.19 -0.62
CA GLU A 195 4.00 -27.94 0.07
C GLU A 195 4.74 -27.04 1.09
N VAL A 196 5.08 -25.80 0.72
CA VAL A 196 5.71 -24.84 1.62
C VAL A 196 4.81 -24.48 2.80
N ALA A 197 3.53 -24.24 2.56
CA ALA A 197 2.55 -23.99 3.62
C ALA A 197 2.45 -25.17 4.59
N THR A 198 2.39 -26.40 4.04
CA THR A 198 2.36 -27.63 4.83
C THR A 198 3.61 -27.76 5.70
N LEU A 199 4.81 -27.58 5.12
CA LEU A 199 6.06 -27.64 5.87
C LEU A 199 6.17 -26.53 6.92
N SER A 200 5.67 -25.33 6.64
CA SER A 200 5.63 -24.23 7.61
C SER A 200 4.75 -24.58 8.82
N LEU A 201 3.60 -25.19 8.60
CA LEU A 201 2.71 -25.65 9.67
C LEU A 201 3.32 -26.81 10.48
N ILE A 202 3.93 -27.80 9.80
CA ILE A 202 4.64 -28.90 10.47
C ILE A 202 5.71 -28.36 11.40
N LEU A 203 6.51 -27.41 10.96
CA LEU A 203 7.58 -26.82 11.75
C LEU A 203 7.05 -25.95 12.89
N ALA A 204 5.95 -25.24 12.69
CA ALA A 204 5.29 -24.49 13.73
C ALA A 204 4.72 -25.38 14.84
N ASP A 205 4.37 -26.60 14.50
CA ASP A 205 3.75 -27.58 15.40
C ASP A 205 4.68 -28.77 15.76
N TYR A 206 5.97 -28.64 15.51
CA TYR A 206 6.98 -29.64 15.87
C TYR A 206 6.83 -30.06 17.34
N PRO A 207 6.97 -31.34 17.70
CA PRO A 207 7.44 -32.48 16.89
C PRO A 207 6.33 -33.31 16.24
N ASN A 208 5.10 -32.82 16.16
CA ASN A 208 3.98 -33.57 15.64
C ASN A 208 4.15 -33.85 14.13
N ALA A 209 3.56 -34.96 13.67
CA ALA A 209 3.57 -35.36 12.27
C ALA A 209 2.67 -34.46 11.43
N ASN A 210 2.58 -34.76 10.11
CA ASN A 210 1.68 -34.05 9.23
C ASN A 210 0.20 -34.52 9.44
N GLY A 211 -0.70 -33.67 9.07
CA GLY A 211 -2.15 -33.88 9.08
C GLY A 211 -2.88 -32.66 8.54
N TRP A 212 -2.10 -31.68 8.06
CA TRP A 212 -2.59 -30.40 7.60
C TRP A 212 -3.39 -30.51 6.30
N LYS A 213 -4.45 -29.71 6.20
CA LYS A 213 -5.41 -29.75 5.09
C LYS A 213 -5.21 -28.55 4.16
N ILE A 214 -4.09 -28.54 3.44
CA ILE A 214 -3.84 -27.57 2.37
C ILE A 214 -4.13 -28.25 1.03
N LYS A 215 -5.14 -27.75 0.30
CA LYS A 215 -5.58 -28.36 -0.96
C LYS A 215 -5.06 -27.56 -2.15
N SER A 216 -4.47 -28.25 -3.12
CA SER A 216 -4.20 -27.63 -4.43
C SER A 216 -5.50 -27.56 -5.22
N ARG A 217 -5.95 -26.34 -5.52
CA ARG A 217 -7.20 -26.09 -6.24
C ARG A 217 -7.24 -24.68 -6.82
N ASP A 218 -7.78 -24.55 -8.05
CA ASP A 218 -8.18 -23.26 -8.58
C ASP A 218 -9.47 -22.80 -7.89
N LEU A 219 -9.38 -21.64 -7.22
CA LEU A 219 -10.49 -21.07 -6.46
C LEU A 219 -11.40 -20.17 -7.30
N PHE A 220 -11.01 -19.88 -8.55
CA PHE A 220 -11.86 -19.14 -9.49
C PHE A 220 -12.76 -20.05 -10.31
N ASP A 221 -12.52 -21.36 -10.30
CA ASP A 221 -13.47 -22.35 -10.84
C ASP A 221 -14.84 -22.20 -10.20
N ASP A 222 -15.90 -22.42 -10.96
CA ASP A 222 -17.29 -22.26 -10.53
C ASP A 222 -17.61 -23.03 -9.25
N GLY A 223 -18.05 -22.29 -8.24
CA GLY A 223 -18.40 -22.82 -6.93
C GLY A 223 -17.21 -23.25 -6.06
N ALA A 224 -15.96 -23.25 -6.55
CA ALA A 224 -14.79 -23.72 -5.83
C ALA A 224 -14.52 -22.94 -4.55
N LEU A 225 -14.55 -21.61 -4.63
CA LEU A 225 -14.35 -20.74 -3.47
C LEU A 225 -15.49 -20.90 -2.47
N THR A 226 -16.74 -20.92 -2.91
CA THR A 226 -17.92 -21.14 -2.05
C THR A 226 -17.82 -22.45 -1.27
N GLN A 227 -17.43 -23.54 -1.93
CA GLN A 227 -17.22 -24.84 -1.28
C GLN A 227 -16.06 -24.79 -0.26
N THR A 228 -14.99 -24.09 -0.57
CA THR A 228 -13.83 -23.94 0.34
C THR A 228 -14.20 -23.19 1.60
N LEU A 229 -14.99 -22.13 1.49
CA LEU A 229 -15.43 -21.28 2.58
C LEU A 229 -16.62 -21.84 3.38
N ALA A 230 -17.30 -22.89 2.87
CA ALA A 230 -18.50 -23.44 3.49
C ALA A 230 -18.25 -23.86 4.95
N GLY A 231 -19.03 -23.35 5.88
CA GLY A 231 -18.93 -23.64 7.33
C GLY A 231 -17.70 -23.03 8.02
N ALA A 232 -16.97 -22.09 7.40
CA ALA A 232 -15.93 -21.34 8.07
C ALA A 232 -16.54 -20.42 9.14
N THR A 233 -15.97 -20.42 10.34
CA THR A 233 -16.31 -19.45 11.39
C THR A 233 -15.40 -18.23 11.34
N VAL A 234 -14.18 -18.39 10.83
CA VAL A 234 -13.21 -17.34 10.60
C VAL A 234 -12.58 -17.51 9.21
N ILE A 235 -12.50 -16.44 8.45
CA ILE A 235 -11.83 -16.42 7.15
C ILE A 235 -10.67 -15.43 7.20
N LEU A 236 -9.47 -15.89 6.83
CA LEU A 236 -8.27 -15.09 6.63
C LEU A 236 -7.90 -15.12 5.15
N CYS A 237 -7.59 -13.99 4.55
CA CYS A 237 -7.34 -13.96 3.11
C CYS A 237 -6.41 -12.81 2.68
N ASN A 238 -5.42 -13.14 1.87
CA ASN A 238 -4.70 -12.20 1.03
C ASN A 238 -4.89 -12.61 -0.44
N PRO A 239 -5.99 -12.19 -1.08
CA PRO A 239 -6.34 -12.63 -2.43
C PRO A 239 -5.41 -11.98 -3.47
N PRO A 240 -5.30 -12.51 -4.69
CA PRO A 240 -4.65 -11.84 -5.81
C PRO A 240 -5.37 -10.52 -6.15
N PHE A 241 -4.59 -9.46 -6.49
CA PHE A 241 -5.12 -8.10 -6.67
C PHE A 241 -5.42 -7.75 -8.13
N GLU A 242 -5.05 -8.63 -9.06
CA GLU A 242 -5.23 -8.41 -10.48
C GLU A 242 -6.71 -8.36 -10.86
N ASP A 243 -7.00 -7.62 -11.92
CA ASP A 243 -8.29 -7.69 -12.59
C ASP A 243 -8.38 -8.97 -13.43
N PHE A 244 -9.57 -9.50 -13.62
CA PHE A 244 -9.79 -10.58 -14.56
C PHE A 244 -9.50 -10.12 -16.00
N THR A 245 -8.63 -10.84 -16.70
CA THR A 245 -8.40 -10.64 -18.13
C THR A 245 -9.63 -11.04 -18.94
N PRO A 246 -9.77 -10.59 -20.20
CA PRO A 246 -10.87 -11.03 -21.06
C PRO A 246 -10.94 -12.54 -21.26
N ASP A 247 -9.82 -13.25 -21.25
CA ASP A 247 -9.76 -14.69 -21.39
C ASP A 247 -10.21 -15.37 -20.08
N GLU A 248 -9.68 -14.95 -18.94
CA GLU A 248 -10.12 -15.46 -17.62
C GLU A 248 -11.61 -15.22 -17.36
N ARG A 249 -12.21 -14.12 -17.89
CA ARG A 249 -13.66 -13.90 -17.79
C ARG A 249 -14.50 -14.92 -18.57
N ARG A 250 -13.93 -15.54 -19.61
CA ARG A 250 -14.57 -16.63 -20.35
C ARG A 250 -14.37 -17.97 -19.64
N ASP A 251 -13.18 -18.16 -19.09
CA ASP A 251 -12.80 -19.42 -18.41
C ASP A 251 -13.43 -19.55 -17.03
N TYR A 252 -13.69 -18.42 -16.35
CA TYR A 252 -14.33 -18.33 -15.04
C TYR A 252 -15.64 -17.50 -15.10
N PRO A 253 -16.73 -18.05 -15.67
CA PRO A 253 -17.95 -17.26 -15.93
C PRO A 253 -18.60 -16.71 -14.66
N GLU A 254 -18.59 -17.44 -13.54
CA GLU A 254 -19.08 -16.93 -12.25
C GLU A 254 -18.22 -15.75 -11.76
N ALA A 255 -16.91 -15.95 -11.62
CA ALA A 255 -15.99 -14.96 -11.09
C ALA A 255 -15.89 -13.72 -11.98
N GLY A 256 -15.78 -13.92 -13.28
CA GLY A 256 -15.64 -12.83 -14.26
C GLY A 256 -16.88 -11.96 -14.41
N SER A 257 -18.10 -12.48 -14.10
CA SER A 257 -19.34 -11.72 -14.13
C SER A 257 -19.64 -11.02 -12.80
N ALA A 258 -19.24 -11.63 -11.68
CA ALA A 258 -19.58 -11.15 -10.34
C ALA A 258 -18.75 -9.92 -9.90
N ALA A 259 -17.48 -9.82 -10.33
CA ALA A 259 -16.59 -8.76 -9.88
C ALA A 259 -15.58 -8.31 -10.95
N ALA A 260 -15.13 -7.06 -10.84
CA ALA A 260 -14.10 -6.53 -11.73
C ALA A 260 -12.72 -7.12 -11.43
N SER A 261 -12.37 -7.33 -10.15
CA SER A 261 -11.07 -7.84 -9.70
C SER A 261 -11.20 -9.13 -8.90
N LYS A 262 -10.13 -9.93 -8.90
CA LYS A 262 -10.01 -11.18 -8.15
C LYS A 262 -10.18 -10.95 -6.65
N ALA A 263 -9.62 -9.87 -6.10
CA ALA A 263 -9.78 -9.50 -4.70
C ALA A 263 -11.24 -9.14 -4.33
N ALA A 264 -11.95 -8.44 -5.21
CA ALA A 264 -13.34 -8.10 -4.98
C ALA A 264 -14.23 -9.36 -4.98
N PHE A 265 -13.98 -10.30 -5.88
CA PHE A 265 -14.67 -11.59 -5.93
C PHE A 265 -14.44 -12.41 -4.65
N ALA A 266 -13.17 -12.53 -4.23
CA ALA A 266 -12.83 -13.26 -3.01
C ALA A 266 -13.51 -12.69 -1.76
N LEU A 267 -13.51 -11.36 -1.63
CA LEU A 267 -14.18 -10.66 -0.53
C LEU A 267 -15.71 -10.83 -0.60
N GLN A 268 -16.30 -10.74 -1.78
CA GLN A 268 -17.73 -10.98 -1.96
C GLN A 268 -18.15 -12.35 -1.46
N LYS A 269 -17.45 -13.40 -1.90
CA LYS A 269 -17.73 -14.79 -1.48
C LYS A 269 -17.52 -15.01 0.02
N ALA A 270 -16.50 -14.37 0.61
CA ALA A 270 -16.27 -14.43 2.05
C ALA A 270 -17.41 -13.77 2.85
N VAL A 271 -17.91 -12.62 2.39
CA VAL A 271 -19.06 -11.95 3.04
C VAL A 271 -20.35 -12.73 2.84
N GLU A 272 -20.54 -13.39 1.69
CA GLU A 272 -21.68 -14.28 1.41
C GLU A 272 -21.68 -15.54 2.31
N ALA A 273 -20.51 -16.10 2.59
CA ALA A 273 -20.36 -17.18 3.56
C ALA A 273 -20.69 -16.77 5.00
N ALA A 274 -20.71 -15.45 5.26
CA ALA A 274 -21.08 -14.82 6.52
C ALA A 274 -20.44 -15.49 7.76
N PRO A 275 -19.10 -15.58 7.84
CA PRO A 275 -18.42 -16.12 9.00
C PRO A 275 -18.62 -15.22 10.22
N GLY A 276 -18.30 -15.73 11.42
CA GLY A 276 -18.31 -14.92 12.64
C GLY A 276 -17.31 -13.77 12.64
N ALA A 277 -16.18 -13.94 11.93
CA ALA A 277 -15.21 -12.89 11.65
C ALA A 277 -14.44 -13.15 10.34
N LEU A 278 -13.92 -12.07 9.75
CA LEU A 278 -13.04 -12.12 8.59
C LEU A 278 -11.88 -11.13 8.71
N GLY A 279 -10.72 -11.52 8.19
CA GLY A 279 -9.52 -10.70 8.10
C GLY A 279 -8.93 -10.74 6.69
N PHE A 280 -8.85 -9.59 6.03
CA PHE A 280 -8.42 -9.48 4.65
C PHE A 280 -7.29 -8.47 4.46
N VAL A 281 -6.37 -8.80 3.57
CA VAL A 281 -5.49 -7.82 2.93
C VAL A 281 -6.12 -7.46 1.59
N LEU A 282 -6.31 -6.17 1.35
CA LEU A 282 -7.02 -5.66 0.17
C LEU A 282 -6.22 -4.54 -0.50
N PRO A 283 -6.42 -4.27 -1.78
CA PRO A 283 -5.96 -3.03 -2.38
C PRO A 283 -6.50 -1.82 -1.60
N ARG A 284 -5.67 -0.79 -1.37
CA ARG A 284 -6.09 0.43 -0.65
C ARG A 284 -7.33 1.10 -1.25
N GLY A 285 -7.58 0.86 -2.54
CA GLY A 285 -8.81 1.28 -3.21
C GLY A 285 -10.08 0.82 -2.49
N PHE A 286 -10.04 -0.29 -1.75
CA PHE A 286 -11.17 -0.75 -0.94
C PHE A 286 -11.69 0.32 0.01
N LEU A 287 -10.84 1.16 0.58
CA LEU A 287 -11.23 2.17 1.56
C LEU A 287 -12.20 3.21 0.98
N LEU A 288 -11.97 3.64 -0.28
CA LEU A 288 -12.63 4.83 -0.84
C LEU A 288 -13.21 4.63 -2.24
N HIS A 289 -12.70 3.68 -3.05
CA HIS A 289 -13.10 3.54 -4.45
C HIS A 289 -14.56 3.10 -4.55
N HIS A 290 -15.31 3.71 -5.48
CA HIS A 290 -16.74 3.46 -5.68
C HIS A 290 -17.07 2.01 -6.05
N GLY A 291 -16.17 1.32 -6.77
CA GLY A 291 -16.34 -0.09 -7.14
C GLY A 291 -16.46 -1.05 -5.96
N TYR A 292 -16.04 -0.64 -4.76
CA TYR A 292 -16.20 -1.42 -3.52
C TYR A 292 -17.37 -0.94 -2.64
N ARG A 293 -18.17 0.02 -3.12
CA ARG A 293 -19.24 0.64 -2.31
C ARG A 293 -20.25 -0.39 -1.80
N GLU A 294 -20.74 -1.26 -2.66
CA GLU A 294 -21.71 -2.30 -2.32
C GLU A 294 -21.15 -3.30 -1.30
N LEU A 295 -19.90 -3.74 -1.50
CA LEU A 295 -19.23 -4.63 -0.55
C LEU A 295 -19.05 -3.98 0.81
N ARG A 296 -18.65 -2.71 0.87
CA ARG A 296 -18.56 -1.97 2.15
C ARG A 296 -19.93 -1.87 2.83
N THR A 297 -20.98 -1.59 2.07
CA THR A 297 -22.35 -1.54 2.61
C THR A 297 -22.78 -2.89 3.17
N LYS A 298 -22.51 -3.98 2.45
CA LYS A 298 -22.84 -5.33 2.89
C LYS A 298 -22.06 -5.73 4.16
N ILE A 299 -20.76 -5.42 4.22
CA ILE A 299 -19.94 -5.64 5.42
C ILE A 299 -20.49 -4.88 6.62
N ALA A 300 -20.81 -3.59 6.47
CA ALA A 300 -21.39 -2.80 7.53
C ALA A 300 -22.72 -3.39 8.06
N THR A 301 -23.54 -3.96 7.16
CA THR A 301 -24.80 -4.59 7.52
C THR A 301 -24.61 -5.91 8.24
N VAL A 302 -23.62 -6.71 7.83
CA VAL A 302 -23.38 -8.06 8.37
C VAL A 302 -22.66 -8.04 9.72
N TYR A 303 -21.75 -7.07 9.95
CA TYR A 303 -20.86 -7.05 11.11
C TYR A 303 -21.10 -5.86 12.03
N ASP A 304 -20.99 -6.10 13.35
CA ASP A 304 -21.12 -5.06 14.37
C ASP A 304 -19.89 -4.16 14.46
N GLU A 305 -18.71 -4.73 14.20
CA GLU A 305 -17.43 -4.04 14.29
C GLU A 305 -16.62 -4.25 12.99
N VAL A 306 -16.13 -3.15 12.43
CA VAL A 306 -15.26 -3.13 11.25
C VAL A 306 -14.04 -2.31 11.55
N GLU A 307 -12.86 -2.92 11.48
CA GLU A 307 -11.58 -2.23 11.59
C GLU A 307 -10.90 -2.17 10.22
N LEU A 308 -10.43 -0.98 9.86
CA LEU A 308 -9.69 -0.71 8.63
C LEU A 308 -8.33 -0.12 8.95
N VAL A 309 -7.27 -0.68 8.36
CA VAL A 309 -5.90 -0.19 8.53
C VAL A 309 -5.31 0.17 7.17
N SER A 310 -4.96 1.43 6.98
CA SER A 310 -4.21 1.86 5.79
C SER A 310 -2.73 1.57 5.98
N LEU A 311 -2.14 0.76 5.11
CA LEU A 311 -0.74 0.38 5.16
C LEU A 311 0.13 1.25 4.23
N PRO A 312 1.43 1.47 4.59
CA PRO A 312 2.37 2.14 3.72
C PRO A 312 2.73 1.27 2.51
N ASP A 313 3.11 1.92 1.40
CA ASP A 313 3.41 1.22 0.14
C ASP A 313 4.57 0.20 0.22
N ARG A 314 5.50 0.40 1.18
CA ARG A 314 6.68 -0.44 1.33
C ARG A 314 6.48 -1.65 2.23
N ILE A 315 5.29 -1.83 2.78
CA ILE A 315 5.00 -2.95 3.67
C ILE A 315 5.21 -4.29 2.96
N PHE A 316 4.81 -4.37 1.70
CA PHE A 316 5.08 -5.51 0.83
C PHE A 316 6.32 -5.20 -0.02
N GLN A 317 7.49 -5.68 0.41
CA GLN A 317 8.81 -5.29 -0.10
C GLN A 317 8.98 -5.27 -1.63
N LYS A 318 8.16 -6.02 -2.36
CA LYS A 318 8.26 -6.18 -3.82
C LYS A 318 6.96 -5.87 -4.58
N ALA A 319 5.88 -5.48 -3.89
CA ALA A 319 4.64 -5.06 -4.52
C ALA A 319 4.50 -3.53 -4.43
N SER A 320 4.29 -2.89 -5.57
CA SER A 320 4.08 -1.43 -5.64
C SER A 320 2.63 -1.01 -5.41
N TYR A 321 1.80 -1.90 -4.86
CA TYR A 321 0.39 -1.62 -4.61
C TYR A 321 0.17 -1.19 -3.16
N PRO A 322 -0.43 -0.02 -2.93
CA PRO A 322 -0.86 0.38 -1.61
C PRO A 322 -1.97 -0.55 -1.13
N CYS A 323 -1.83 -1.06 0.09
CA CYS A 323 -2.75 -2.02 0.68
C CYS A 323 -3.49 -1.45 1.89
N ALA A 324 -4.59 -2.11 2.23
CA ALA A 324 -5.34 -1.89 3.45
C ALA A 324 -5.70 -3.23 4.09
N LEU A 325 -5.85 -3.25 5.41
CA LEU A 325 -6.42 -4.39 6.12
C LEU A 325 -7.89 -4.12 6.39
N LEU A 326 -8.69 -5.15 6.26
CA LEU A 326 -10.07 -5.21 6.70
C LEU A 326 -10.20 -6.31 7.73
N ILE A 327 -10.64 -5.97 8.93
CA ILE A 327 -11.02 -6.91 9.98
C ILE A 327 -12.49 -6.63 10.31
N ALA A 328 -13.35 -7.63 10.18
CA ALA A 328 -14.75 -7.50 10.54
C ALA A 328 -15.15 -8.62 11.48
N SER A 329 -15.90 -8.30 12.53
CA SER A 329 -16.28 -9.25 13.57
C SER A 329 -17.65 -8.91 14.18
N GLY A 330 -18.20 -9.84 14.97
CA GLY A 330 -19.51 -9.70 15.54
C GLY A 330 -20.60 -9.84 14.48
N ARG A 331 -20.69 -11.04 13.85
CA ARG A 331 -21.76 -11.33 12.91
C ARG A 331 -23.13 -11.14 13.58
N ARG A 332 -23.97 -10.35 12.96
CA ARG A 332 -25.35 -10.12 13.42
C ARG A 332 -26.23 -11.32 13.18
N ALA A 333 -27.04 -11.64 14.16
CA ALA A 333 -28.06 -12.70 14.04
C ALA A 333 -29.28 -12.23 13.24
N GLU A 334 -29.59 -10.92 13.27
CA GLU A 334 -30.73 -10.32 12.57
C GLU A 334 -30.31 -8.98 11.90
N GLU A 335 -30.92 -8.64 10.77
CA GLU A 335 -30.66 -7.42 10.00
C GLU A 335 -31.17 -6.12 10.66
N VAL A 336 -31.68 -6.19 11.89
CA VAL A 336 -32.36 -5.07 12.57
C VAL A 336 -31.40 -4.03 13.17
N ALA A 337 -30.09 -4.27 13.13
CA ALA A 337 -29.14 -3.32 13.68
C ALA A 337 -29.11 -2.01 12.89
N LYS A 338 -29.15 -0.88 13.62
CA LYS A 338 -29.18 0.47 13.04
C LYS A 338 -27.79 1.11 12.92
N ILE A 339 -26.77 0.50 13.52
CA ILE A 339 -25.41 1.08 13.61
C ILE A 339 -24.33 0.01 13.48
N THR A 340 -23.16 0.40 13.00
CA THR A 340 -21.92 -0.38 13.04
C THR A 340 -20.80 0.45 13.68
N ARG A 341 -19.93 -0.18 14.48
CA ARG A 341 -18.73 0.44 15.03
C ARG A 341 -17.61 0.34 14.01
N VAL A 342 -17.01 1.46 13.69
CA VAL A 342 -15.89 1.54 12.74
C VAL A 342 -14.65 2.00 13.48
N VAL A 343 -13.54 1.31 13.24
CA VAL A 343 -12.20 1.67 13.73
C VAL A 343 -11.32 1.88 12.51
N SER A 344 -10.61 2.99 12.45
CA SER A 344 -9.64 3.26 11.39
C SER A 344 -8.27 3.56 11.97
N ARG A 345 -7.23 3.00 11.35
CA ARG A 345 -5.83 3.24 11.69
C ARG A 345 -5.03 3.52 10.43
N THR A 346 -3.95 4.25 10.59
CA THR A 346 -3.00 4.50 9.50
C THR A 346 -1.60 4.18 10.00
N VAL A 347 -0.85 3.41 9.21
CA VAL A 347 0.59 3.25 9.39
C VAL A 347 1.27 4.24 8.42
N PRO A 348 1.87 5.32 8.92
CA PRO A 348 2.59 6.27 8.08
C PRO A 348 3.81 5.63 7.39
N GLU A 349 4.25 6.17 6.26
CA GLU A 349 5.38 5.62 5.50
C GLU A 349 6.68 5.58 6.33
N GLN A 350 6.92 6.59 7.19
CA GLN A 350 8.08 6.63 8.09
C GLN A 350 8.04 5.54 9.15
N ASP A 351 6.86 5.09 9.57
CA ASP A 351 6.67 4.08 10.62
C ASP A 351 6.61 2.64 10.09
N CYS A 352 6.82 2.46 8.79
CA CYS A 352 6.79 1.14 8.15
C CYS A 352 7.68 0.10 8.88
N LEU A 353 8.92 0.47 9.21
CA LEU A 353 9.85 -0.44 9.90
C LEU A 353 9.44 -0.71 11.35
N ASN A 354 8.85 0.27 12.03
CA ASN A 354 8.34 0.09 13.39
C ASN A 354 7.17 -0.89 13.38
N PHE A 355 6.20 -0.71 12.48
CA PHE A 355 5.09 -1.64 12.32
C PHE A 355 5.56 -3.07 11.99
N LEU A 356 6.54 -3.23 11.10
CA LEU A 356 7.10 -4.56 10.77
C LEU A 356 7.79 -5.25 11.96
N ARG A 357 8.22 -4.49 12.97
CA ARG A 357 8.86 -5.01 14.20
C ARG A 357 7.89 -5.24 15.34
N SER A 358 6.98 -4.31 15.58
CA SER A 358 6.07 -4.31 16.74
C SER A 358 4.66 -4.82 16.43
N GLY A 359 4.23 -4.74 15.16
CA GLY A 359 2.84 -4.99 14.76
C GLY A 359 1.87 -3.85 15.15
N GLU A 360 2.36 -2.70 15.63
CA GLU A 360 1.51 -1.60 16.09
C GLU A 360 1.19 -0.61 14.96
N PRO A 361 -0.08 -0.47 14.52
CA PRO A 361 -0.45 0.34 13.35
C PRO A 361 -0.73 1.83 13.69
N GLY A 362 -0.31 2.31 14.84
CA GLY A 362 -0.58 3.68 15.28
C GLY A 362 -1.96 3.89 15.92
N PRO A 363 -2.34 5.15 16.24
CA PRO A 363 -3.53 5.46 17.00
C PRO A 363 -4.81 5.09 16.26
N GLU A 364 -5.84 4.69 17.03
CA GLU A 364 -7.16 4.39 16.49
C GLU A 364 -8.04 5.66 16.39
N ARG A 365 -8.85 5.69 15.35
CA ARG A 365 -9.97 6.60 15.19
C ARG A 365 -11.25 5.78 15.19
N ILE A 366 -12.20 6.15 16.02
CA ILE A 366 -13.43 5.38 16.26
C ILE A 366 -14.63 6.22 15.90
N ALA A 367 -15.56 5.63 15.17
CA ALA A 367 -16.88 6.23 14.91
C ALA A 367 -17.97 5.16 14.92
N THR A 368 -19.19 5.60 15.18
CA THR A 368 -20.38 4.80 14.96
C THR A 368 -21.07 5.30 13.70
N ARG A 369 -21.42 4.40 12.79
CA ARG A 369 -22.09 4.73 11.53
C ARG A 369 -23.52 4.17 11.54
N SER A 370 -24.48 4.99 11.13
CA SER A 370 -25.86 4.56 10.93
C SER A 370 -25.98 3.75 9.64
N LEU A 371 -26.77 2.68 9.69
CA LEU A 371 -26.98 1.79 8.55
C LEU A 371 -28.21 2.23 7.72
N PRO A 372 -28.20 1.98 6.40
CA PRO A 372 -27.09 1.43 5.61
C PRO A 372 -25.98 2.45 5.34
N THR A 373 -24.74 2.02 5.33
CA THR A 373 -23.59 2.88 5.02
C THR A 373 -22.50 2.15 4.22
N SER A 374 -21.85 2.87 3.34
CA SER A 374 -20.58 2.46 2.71
C SER A 374 -19.38 3.26 3.21
N ASP A 375 -19.60 4.19 4.13
CA ASP A 375 -18.58 5.07 4.69
C ASP A 375 -17.96 4.43 5.94
N LEU A 376 -17.01 3.53 5.70
CA LEU A 376 -16.31 2.76 6.74
C LEU A 376 -14.92 3.29 7.06
N TRP A 377 -14.41 4.25 6.29
CA TRP A 377 -13.10 4.84 6.54
C TRP A 377 -13.21 6.16 7.28
N ILE A 378 -12.51 6.28 8.39
CA ILE A 378 -12.39 7.53 9.14
C ILE A 378 -11.04 8.16 8.80
N SER A 379 -11.08 9.27 8.09
CA SER A 379 -9.92 10.05 7.69
C SER A 379 -9.18 10.64 8.90
N GLU A 380 -7.89 10.89 8.79
CA GLU A 380 -7.13 11.60 9.83
C GLU A 380 -7.60 13.05 10.00
N LEU A 381 -8.09 13.63 8.92
CA LEU A 381 -8.58 15.00 8.85
C LEU A 381 -10.11 15.09 8.71
N ASP A 382 -10.84 14.07 9.20
CA ASP A 382 -12.32 13.99 9.06
C ASP A 382 -13.04 15.26 9.52
N GLU A 383 -12.62 15.84 10.66
CA GLU A 383 -13.17 17.11 11.16
C GLU A 383 -12.86 18.30 10.25
N VAL A 384 -11.69 18.31 9.60
CA VAL A 384 -11.34 19.35 8.62
C VAL A 384 -12.25 19.26 7.41
N TRP A 385 -12.47 18.03 6.90
CA TRP A 385 -13.36 17.83 5.76
C TRP A 385 -14.81 18.11 6.08
N ALA A 386 -15.27 17.81 7.31
CA ALA A 386 -16.60 18.17 7.79
C ALA A 386 -16.77 19.70 7.86
N TYR A 387 -15.76 20.42 8.36
CA TYR A 387 -15.75 21.90 8.38
C TYR A 387 -15.80 22.48 6.96
N LEU A 388 -15.01 21.94 6.04
CA LEU A 388 -14.93 22.36 4.64
C LEU A 388 -16.02 21.76 3.74
N ALA A 389 -17.03 21.09 4.31
CA ALA A 389 -18.09 20.45 3.51
C ALA A 389 -18.86 21.43 2.61
N ARG A 390 -19.01 22.68 3.08
CA ARG A 390 -19.72 23.76 2.36
C ARG A 390 -18.78 24.71 1.60
N ALA A 391 -17.47 24.47 1.61
CA ALA A 391 -16.52 25.29 0.86
C ALA A 391 -16.76 25.16 -0.65
N PRO A 392 -16.47 26.20 -1.45
CA PRO A 392 -16.50 26.12 -2.90
C PRO A 392 -15.67 24.96 -3.41
N ARG A 393 -16.03 24.38 -4.55
CA ARG A 393 -15.30 23.26 -5.14
C ARG A 393 -14.58 23.67 -6.41
N LEU A 394 -13.38 23.13 -6.63
CA LEU A 394 -12.58 23.48 -7.80
C LEU A 394 -13.35 23.24 -9.11
N GLY A 395 -14.19 22.19 -9.18
CA GLY A 395 -14.98 21.89 -10.36
C GLY A 395 -16.05 22.91 -10.72
N ASP A 396 -16.47 23.75 -9.75
CA ASP A 396 -17.43 24.84 -9.97
C ASP A 396 -16.74 26.10 -10.54
N HIS A 397 -15.42 26.19 -10.39
CA HIS A 397 -14.60 27.36 -10.74
C HIS A 397 -13.50 27.08 -11.77
N ALA A 398 -13.46 25.86 -12.34
CA ALA A 398 -12.48 25.51 -13.36
C ALA A 398 -12.93 24.35 -14.26
N GLN A 399 -12.55 24.38 -15.53
CA GLN A 399 -12.61 23.23 -16.41
C GLN A 399 -11.39 22.33 -16.12
N ILE A 400 -11.62 21.01 -16.04
CA ILE A 400 -10.58 20.05 -15.66
C ILE A 400 -10.55 18.91 -16.67
N HIS A 401 -9.43 18.78 -17.37
CA HIS A 401 -9.28 17.76 -18.42
C HIS A 401 -7.92 17.09 -18.39
N ARG A 402 -7.90 15.80 -18.70
CA ARG A 402 -6.69 15.02 -18.91
C ARG A 402 -6.03 15.38 -20.25
N GLY A 403 -4.70 15.28 -20.30
CA GLY A 403 -3.95 15.52 -21.53
C GLY A 403 -4.00 14.38 -22.57
N LEU A 404 -3.17 14.48 -23.59
CA LEU A 404 -3.13 13.60 -24.77
C LEU A 404 -2.70 12.18 -24.43
N ARG A 405 -3.33 11.19 -25.08
CA ARG A 405 -3.00 9.77 -24.94
C ARG A 405 -2.82 9.13 -26.32
N TRP A 406 -1.62 8.62 -26.58
CA TRP A 406 -1.28 7.95 -27.84
C TRP A 406 -1.56 6.45 -27.77
N LYS A 407 -1.97 5.88 -28.94
CA LYS A 407 -2.19 4.45 -29.12
C LYS A 407 -0.92 3.64 -28.87
N VAL A 408 0.24 4.18 -29.29
CA VAL A 408 1.55 3.59 -29.06
C VAL A 408 2.33 4.50 -28.13
N GLN A 409 2.54 4.05 -26.90
CA GLN A 409 3.34 4.79 -25.90
C GLN A 409 4.77 4.96 -26.42
N GLY A 410 5.30 6.18 -26.32
CA GLY A 410 6.66 6.52 -26.75
C GLY A 410 6.77 7.07 -28.17
N LYS A 411 5.83 6.77 -29.08
CA LYS A 411 5.80 7.41 -30.41
C LYS A 411 5.21 8.83 -30.41
N GLY A 412 4.48 9.18 -29.34
CA GLY A 412 3.83 10.49 -29.21
C GLY A 412 4.76 11.65 -28.82
N VAL A 413 6.07 11.45 -28.68
CA VAL A 413 7.02 12.47 -28.23
C VAL A 413 8.31 12.46 -29.03
N SER A 414 8.88 13.65 -29.27
CA SER A 414 10.18 13.84 -29.94
C SER A 414 10.93 15.02 -29.33
N ASP A 415 12.24 15.02 -29.49
CA ASP A 415 13.10 16.17 -29.16
C ASP A 415 13.14 17.19 -30.28
N GLU A 416 12.78 16.78 -31.51
CA GLU A 416 12.83 17.60 -32.71
C GLU A 416 11.42 17.97 -33.20
N PRO A 417 11.27 19.16 -33.86
CA PRO A 417 10.02 19.53 -34.53
C PRO A 417 9.69 18.58 -35.68
N GLY A 418 8.45 18.57 -36.09
CA GLY A 418 8.00 17.76 -37.22
C GLY A 418 6.58 18.13 -37.62
N PRO A 419 6.10 17.63 -38.78
CA PRO A 419 4.72 17.81 -39.18
C PRO A 419 3.79 17.19 -38.14
N LEU A 420 2.68 17.85 -37.86
CA LEU A 420 1.71 17.42 -36.83
C LEU A 420 2.32 17.25 -35.43
N ARG A 421 3.28 18.12 -35.05
CA ARG A 421 3.87 18.17 -33.73
C ARG A 421 3.77 19.58 -33.17
N GLU A 422 3.36 19.67 -31.88
CA GLU A 422 3.30 20.93 -31.14
C GLU A 422 4.09 20.80 -29.80
N ARG A 423 4.51 21.95 -29.27
CA ARG A 423 5.25 22.04 -28.02
C ARG A 423 4.36 21.64 -26.86
N GLY A 424 4.92 20.87 -25.90
CA GLY A 424 4.18 20.41 -24.75
C GLY A 424 5.01 19.62 -23.75
N TYR A 425 4.35 19.16 -22.67
CA TYR A 425 4.98 18.45 -21.56
C TYR A 425 4.58 16.97 -21.59
N PHE A 426 5.58 16.09 -21.55
CA PHE A 426 5.34 14.64 -21.69
C PHE A 426 5.26 13.91 -20.35
N ARG A 427 6.22 14.12 -19.43
CA ARG A 427 6.25 13.46 -18.11
C ARG A 427 6.42 14.48 -16.99
N PRO A 428 5.59 14.45 -15.94
CA PRO A 428 5.72 15.36 -14.79
C PRO A 428 7.10 15.33 -14.15
N ARG A 429 7.68 14.15 -13.93
CA ARG A 429 9.01 14.02 -13.32
C ARG A 429 10.13 14.76 -14.05
N ASP A 430 9.97 14.98 -15.37
CA ASP A 430 10.97 15.63 -16.21
C ASP A 430 10.68 17.13 -16.39
N SER A 431 9.42 17.54 -16.21
CA SER A 431 8.92 18.84 -16.66
C SER A 431 8.21 19.66 -15.57
N LEU A 432 7.73 19.06 -14.49
CA LEU A 432 6.90 19.74 -13.49
C LEU A 432 7.64 19.83 -12.14
N LEU A 433 7.86 21.04 -11.71
CA LEU A 433 8.19 21.40 -10.33
C LEU A 433 7.05 22.25 -9.76
N ALA A 434 6.95 22.32 -8.44
CA ALA A 434 6.05 23.29 -7.81
C ALA A 434 6.38 24.69 -8.31
N TYR A 435 5.39 25.35 -8.90
CA TYR A 435 5.47 26.71 -9.49
C TYR A 435 6.34 26.87 -10.75
N GLU A 436 6.91 25.79 -11.34
CA GLU A 436 7.76 25.93 -12.53
C GLU A 436 7.58 24.76 -13.50
N LEU A 437 7.38 25.09 -14.77
CA LEU A 437 7.40 24.16 -15.89
C LEU A 437 8.70 24.32 -16.68
N ARG A 438 9.28 23.19 -17.10
CA ARG A 438 10.57 23.19 -17.81
C ARG A 438 10.65 22.05 -18.82
N ARG A 439 11.60 22.15 -19.77
CA ARG A 439 11.93 21.13 -20.76
C ARG A 439 10.72 20.67 -21.59
N PRO A 440 9.99 21.60 -22.26
CA PRO A 440 8.94 21.20 -23.17
C PRO A 440 9.53 20.44 -24.35
N ARG A 441 8.79 19.46 -24.84
CA ARG A 441 9.15 18.59 -25.96
C ARG A 441 8.14 18.76 -27.09
N TRP A 442 8.32 18.04 -28.18
CA TRP A 442 7.40 18.01 -29.31
C TRP A 442 6.44 16.82 -29.16
N LEU A 443 5.15 17.10 -29.10
CA LEU A 443 4.08 16.11 -28.95
C LEU A 443 3.35 15.93 -30.26
N ASP A 444 3.08 14.68 -30.63
CA ASP A 444 2.29 14.32 -31.81
C ASP A 444 0.82 14.71 -31.61
N VAL A 445 0.27 15.51 -32.53
CA VAL A 445 -1.12 15.98 -32.51
C VAL A 445 -1.97 15.35 -33.58
N ALA A 446 -1.46 14.35 -34.30
CA ALA A 446 -2.23 13.61 -35.31
C ALA A 446 -3.41 12.88 -34.63
N PRO A 447 -4.67 13.15 -35.01
CA PRO A 447 -5.84 12.54 -34.37
C PRO A 447 -5.87 11.02 -34.48
N GLU A 448 -5.37 10.47 -35.59
CA GLU A 448 -5.29 9.02 -35.82
C GLU A 448 -4.35 8.29 -34.88
N ASN A 449 -3.37 8.99 -34.31
CA ASN A 449 -2.42 8.45 -33.33
C ASN A 449 -2.95 8.52 -31.89
N GLN A 450 -4.03 9.26 -31.63
CA GLN A 450 -4.61 9.40 -30.30
C GLN A 450 -5.56 8.23 -29.99
N VAL A 451 -5.57 7.80 -28.73
CA VAL A 451 -6.59 6.85 -28.22
C VAL A 451 -7.96 7.51 -28.27
N TRP A 452 -8.02 8.79 -27.90
CA TRP A 452 -9.18 9.65 -27.98
C TRP A 452 -8.76 11.01 -28.55
N PRO A 453 -9.32 11.49 -29.64
CA PRO A 453 -8.97 12.80 -30.21
C PRO A 453 -9.56 13.99 -29.44
N ALA A 454 -10.56 13.77 -28.58
CA ALA A 454 -11.22 14.83 -27.79
C ALA A 454 -10.28 15.75 -26.99
N PRO A 455 -9.16 15.29 -26.37
CA PRO A 455 -8.21 16.18 -25.74
C PRO A 455 -7.58 17.23 -26.68
N LEU A 456 -7.48 16.97 -27.99
CA LEU A 456 -6.95 17.93 -28.97
C LEU A 456 -7.82 19.18 -29.13
N THR A 457 -9.11 19.09 -28.80
CA THR A 457 -10.07 20.21 -28.95
C THR A 457 -10.13 21.12 -27.72
N ARG A 458 -9.33 20.84 -26.68
CA ARG A 458 -9.30 21.66 -25.46
C ARG A 458 -8.52 22.94 -25.67
N PRO A 459 -8.80 24.01 -24.88
CA PRO A 459 -8.19 25.31 -25.07
C PRO A 459 -6.73 25.37 -24.54
N TRP A 460 -5.86 24.49 -25.06
CA TRP A 460 -4.47 24.38 -24.59
C TRP A 460 -3.69 25.69 -24.71
N ARG A 461 -4.05 26.56 -25.66
CA ARG A 461 -3.37 27.83 -25.88
C ARG A 461 -3.74 28.91 -24.86
N GLU A 462 -4.81 28.67 -24.08
CA GLU A 462 -5.17 29.54 -22.97
C GLU A 462 -4.34 29.27 -21.73
N PRO A 463 -4.12 30.29 -20.88
CA PRO A 463 -3.45 30.12 -19.59
C PRO A 463 -4.17 29.10 -18.73
N LYS A 464 -3.40 28.21 -18.12
CA LYS A 464 -3.93 27.11 -17.31
C LYS A 464 -2.92 26.67 -16.24
N ILE A 465 -3.37 25.84 -15.32
CA ILE A 465 -2.48 25.15 -14.40
C ILE A 465 -2.33 23.70 -14.88
N LEU A 466 -1.12 23.19 -14.88
CA LEU A 466 -0.82 21.77 -15.08
C LEU A 466 -0.48 21.13 -13.73
N ILE A 467 -1.18 20.05 -13.43
CA ILE A 467 -0.89 19.20 -12.27
C ILE A 467 -0.48 17.79 -12.72
N ASN A 468 0.26 17.09 -11.87
CA ASN A 468 0.54 15.67 -12.07
C ASN A 468 -0.75 14.84 -12.00
N ALA A 469 -0.88 13.89 -12.90
CA ALA A 469 -2.01 12.95 -12.95
C ALA A 469 -1.83 11.73 -12.03
N GLN A 470 -0.61 11.52 -11.57
CA GLN A 470 -0.20 10.49 -10.61
C GLN A 470 0.57 11.16 -9.49
N ARG A 471 0.52 10.60 -8.29
CA ARG A 471 1.27 11.13 -7.14
C ARG A 471 2.77 11.29 -7.46
N VAL A 472 3.35 12.40 -7.06
CA VAL A 472 4.78 12.67 -7.21
C VAL A 472 5.62 12.05 -6.10
N SER A 473 5.01 11.74 -4.97
CA SER A 473 5.66 11.10 -3.82
C SER A 473 4.76 10.02 -3.21
N ARG A 474 5.36 9.14 -2.41
CA ARG A 474 4.65 8.13 -1.61
C ARG A 474 4.15 8.69 -0.27
N GLY A 475 4.71 9.81 0.19
CA GLY A 475 4.32 10.49 1.42
C GLY A 475 3.03 11.31 1.28
N ALA A 476 2.80 12.21 2.22
CA ALA A 476 1.61 13.06 2.30
C ALA A 476 1.55 14.15 1.21
N TRP A 477 2.70 14.59 0.69
CA TRP A 477 2.76 15.56 -0.40
C TRP A 477 2.69 14.83 -1.76
N ARG A 478 1.55 14.84 -2.40
CA ARG A 478 1.28 14.04 -3.63
C ARG A 478 1.01 14.86 -4.86
N LEU A 479 0.59 16.11 -4.68
CA LEU A 479 0.20 17.03 -5.73
C LEU A 479 1.29 18.07 -5.96
N THR A 480 1.53 18.40 -7.22
CA THR A 480 2.41 19.48 -7.67
C THR A 480 1.73 20.21 -8.80
N ALA A 481 1.76 21.53 -8.76
CA ALA A 481 1.11 22.40 -9.74
C ALA A 481 2.07 23.45 -10.28
N ALA A 482 1.91 23.77 -11.57
CA ALA A 482 2.58 24.91 -12.16
C ALA A 482 1.70 25.57 -13.25
N ALA A 483 1.72 26.89 -13.29
CA ALA A 483 0.97 27.65 -14.29
C ALA A 483 1.68 27.62 -15.64
N ASP A 484 0.94 27.21 -16.66
CA ASP A 484 1.33 27.33 -18.06
C ASP A 484 0.68 28.58 -18.68
N ARG A 485 1.51 29.53 -19.03
CA ARG A 485 1.11 30.78 -19.71
C ARG A 485 1.47 30.80 -21.19
N ASP A 486 2.28 29.83 -21.62
CA ASP A 486 2.82 29.75 -22.98
C ASP A 486 1.94 28.92 -23.90
N GLY A 487 0.84 28.37 -23.40
CA GLY A 487 -0.14 27.63 -24.18
C GLY A 487 0.36 26.27 -24.66
N MET A 488 1.15 25.56 -23.83
CA MET A 488 1.72 24.28 -24.18
C MET A 488 0.72 23.13 -24.05
N LEU A 489 0.87 22.12 -24.88
CA LEU A 489 0.15 20.85 -24.74
C LEU A 489 0.68 20.03 -23.54
N ALA A 490 -0.09 19.03 -23.13
CA ALA A 490 0.37 18.08 -22.13
C ALA A 490 -0.12 16.66 -22.40
N SER A 491 0.67 15.65 -22.02
CA SER A 491 0.29 14.24 -22.09
C SER A 491 -0.75 13.87 -21.02
N GLN A 492 -1.32 12.68 -21.15
CA GLN A 492 -2.24 12.11 -20.15
C GLN A 492 -1.65 11.99 -18.71
N GLN A 493 -0.35 12.16 -18.55
CA GLN A 493 0.30 12.17 -17.25
C GLN A 493 0.11 13.49 -16.50
N PHE A 494 -0.49 14.47 -17.19
CA PHE A 494 -0.93 15.75 -16.62
C PHE A 494 -2.45 15.87 -16.66
N THR A 495 -2.98 16.67 -15.73
CA THR A 495 -4.33 17.22 -15.81
C THR A 495 -4.21 18.73 -15.96
N GLY A 496 -4.86 19.27 -16.98
CA GLY A 496 -4.99 20.72 -17.21
C GLY A 496 -6.21 21.26 -16.45
N ILE A 497 -6.04 22.41 -15.83
CA ILE A 497 -7.05 23.14 -15.05
C ILE A 497 -7.14 24.56 -15.61
N TRP A 498 -8.27 24.90 -16.23
CA TRP A 498 -8.55 26.21 -16.78
C TRP A 498 -9.49 26.95 -15.83
N PRO A 499 -9.01 28.00 -15.15
CA PRO A 499 -9.87 28.78 -14.25
C PRO A 499 -11.06 29.40 -14.99
N SER A 500 -12.21 29.40 -14.33
CA SER A 500 -13.42 30.11 -14.76
C SER A 500 -14.03 30.78 -13.54
N GLY A 501 -14.10 32.10 -13.50
CA GLY A 501 -14.66 32.86 -12.38
C GLY A 501 -13.61 33.56 -11.50
N ASP A 502 -13.82 33.56 -10.19
CA ASP A 502 -13.16 34.46 -9.24
C ASP A 502 -11.71 34.10 -8.88
N TYR A 503 -11.21 32.98 -9.32
CA TYR A 503 -9.84 32.53 -8.98
C TYR A 503 -8.90 32.70 -10.17
N SER A 504 -7.84 33.48 -9.98
CA SER A 504 -6.82 33.63 -11.01
C SER A 504 -5.92 32.38 -11.13
N VAL A 505 -5.19 32.27 -12.25
CA VAL A 505 -4.21 31.18 -12.46
C VAL A 505 -3.16 31.16 -11.33
N ASN A 506 -2.71 32.32 -10.85
CA ASN A 506 -1.73 32.42 -9.76
C ASN A 506 -2.28 31.89 -8.43
N VAL A 507 -3.53 32.25 -8.13
CA VAL A 507 -4.21 31.82 -6.91
C VAL A 507 -4.43 30.33 -6.90
N LEU A 508 -4.98 29.75 -7.99
CA LEU A 508 -5.18 28.30 -8.05
C LEU A 508 -3.87 27.52 -8.06
N GLU A 509 -2.82 28.04 -8.69
CA GLU A 509 -1.50 27.41 -8.62
C GLU A 509 -0.99 27.34 -7.18
N ALA A 510 -1.13 28.40 -6.40
CA ALA A 510 -0.74 28.45 -5.00
C ALA A 510 -1.57 27.46 -4.15
N ILE A 511 -2.90 27.51 -4.28
CA ILE A 511 -3.83 26.61 -3.57
C ILE A 511 -3.48 25.15 -3.83
N LEU A 512 -3.24 24.75 -5.08
CA LEU A 512 -2.94 23.38 -5.49
C LEU A 512 -1.57 22.90 -4.97
N ASN A 513 -0.61 23.79 -4.74
CA ASN A 513 0.66 23.48 -4.08
C ASN A 513 0.58 23.57 -2.55
N GLY A 514 -0.54 24.06 -2.00
CA GLY A 514 -0.72 24.28 -0.58
C GLY A 514 -1.07 23.03 0.23
N PRO A 515 -1.08 23.17 1.58
CA PRO A 515 -1.28 22.04 2.49
C PRO A 515 -2.70 21.44 2.39
N VAL A 516 -3.76 22.24 2.29
CA VAL A 516 -5.15 21.71 2.24
C VAL A 516 -5.39 20.87 0.99
N ALA A 517 -4.92 21.33 -0.19
CA ALA A 517 -5.06 20.59 -1.43
C ALA A 517 -4.30 19.26 -1.42
N ASN A 518 -3.06 19.28 -0.90
CA ASN A 518 -2.26 18.07 -0.78
C ASN A 518 -2.83 17.08 0.25
N ALA A 519 -3.31 17.56 1.39
CA ALA A 519 -4.00 16.74 2.38
C ALA A 519 -5.27 16.10 1.78
N PHE A 520 -6.09 16.90 1.06
CA PHE A 520 -7.29 16.41 0.40
C PHE A 520 -6.99 15.29 -0.59
N VAL A 521 -6.03 15.52 -1.49
CA VAL A 521 -5.63 14.51 -2.48
C VAL A 521 -5.09 13.25 -1.80
N THR A 522 -4.33 13.37 -0.73
CA THR A 522 -3.75 12.26 -0.01
C THR A 522 -4.80 11.39 0.68
N GLU A 523 -5.78 12.03 1.31
CA GLU A 523 -6.84 11.37 2.05
C GLU A 523 -7.95 10.78 1.14
N HIS A 524 -8.22 11.42 -0.01
CA HIS A 524 -9.32 11.03 -0.90
C HIS A 524 -8.89 10.27 -2.15
N SER A 525 -7.59 10.12 -2.43
CA SER A 525 -7.15 9.31 -3.56
C SER A 525 -7.12 7.83 -3.20
N ALA A 526 -7.99 7.05 -3.83
CA ALA A 526 -8.05 5.60 -3.66
C ALA A 526 -6.80 4.90 -4.24
N ASN A 527 -6.18 5.47 -5.27
CA ASN A 527 -5.11 4.88 -6.06
C ASN A 527 -3.92 5.84 -6.22
N GLN A 528 -2.94 5.42 -7.01
CA GLN A 528 -1.80 6.28 -7.39
C GLN A 528 -2.21 7.42 -8.33
N HIS A 529 -3.35 7.27 -9.05
CA HIS A 529 -3.87 8.21 -10.02
C HIS A 529 -4.93 9.12 -9.42
N PHE A 530 -4.89 10.38 -9.80
CA PHE A 530 -5.92 11.36 -9.47
C PHE A 530 -6.99 11.38 -10.56
N THR A 531 -8.21 11.04 -10.23
CA THR A 531 -9.32 11.16 -11.17
C THR A 531 -9.77 12.61 -11.30
N ASN A 532 -10.28 13.00 -12.48
CA ASN A 532 -10.82 14.35 -12.65
C ASN A 532 -11.94 14.65 -11.67
N GLU A 533 -12.80 13.65 -11.38
CA GLU A 533 -13.88 13.80 -10.42
C GLU A 533 -13.40 14.06 -8.99
N MET A 534 -12.29 13.44 -8.57
CA MET A 534 -11.67 13.73 -7.28
C MET A 534 -11.10 15.16 -7.26
N VAL A 535 -10.40 15.56 -8.33
CA VAL A 535 -9.81 16.90 -8.44
C VAL A 535 -10.90 17.99 -8.44
N LYS A 536 -12.03 17.77 -9.10
CA LYS A 536 -13.20 18.68 -9.07
C LYS A 536 -13.74 18.90 -7.65
N ARG A 537 -13.67 17.91 -6.78
CA ARG A 537 -14.18 17.96 -5.40
C ARG A 537 -13.25 18.69 -4.42
N LEU A 538 -12.04 19.08 -4.85
CA LEU A 538 -11.06 19.77 -4.01
C LEU A 538 -11.69 21.07 -3.46
N PRO A 539 -11.70 21.27 -2.12
CA PRO A 539 -12.24 22.49 -1.53
C PRO A 539 -11.35 23.68 -1.84
N LEU A 540 -11.97 24.81 -2.12
CA LEU A 540 -11.30 26.10 -2.31
C LEU A 540 -11.57 27.01 -1.10
N PRO A 541 -10.65 27.93 -0.75
CA PRO A 541 -10.90 28.93 0.27
C PRO A 541 -11.99 29.91 -0.17
N SER A 542 -12.91 30.24 0.74
CA SER A 542 -14.04 31.14 0.44
C SER A 542 -13.63 32.61 0.31
N ARG A 543 -12.50 32.96 0.89
CA ARG A 543 -11.92 34.32 0.83
C ARG A 543 -10.44 34.19 0.57
N ILE A 544 -9.91 34.97 -0.36
CA ILE A 544 -8.48 34.97 -0.63
C ILE A 544 -8.04 36.37 -1.06
N ASP A 545 -6.89 36.77 -0.58
CA ASP A 545 -6.22 37.99 -1.06
C ASP A 545 -5.46 37.66 -2.35
N ASP A 546 -6.14 37.86 -3.49
CA ASP A 546 -5.58 37.54 -4.82
C ASP A 546 -4.33 38.36 -5.12
N ILE A 547 -4.30 39.65 -4.66
CA ILE A 547 -3.18 40.56 -4.91
C ILE A 547 -1.95 40.06 -4.14
N ALA A 548 -2.09 39.91 -2.83
CA ALA A 548 -0.99 39.44 -1.98
C ALA A 548 -0.47 38.04 -2.43
N LEU A 549 -1.38 37.11 -2.74
CA LEU A 549 -0.97 35.78 -3.15
C LEU A 549 -0.30 35.78 -4.53
N SER A 550 -0.77 36.60 -5.46
CA SER A 550 -0.15 36.73 -6.78
C SER A 550 1.25 37.33 -6.70
N GLU A 551 1.47 38.33 -5.88
CA GLU A 551 2.79 38.95 -5.63
C GLU A 551 3.76 37.95 -4.99
N LEU A 552 3.33 37.23 -3.95
CA LEU A 552 4.09 36.18 -3.29
C LEU A 552 4.47 35.04 -4.27
N THR A 553 3.53 34.62 -5.09
CA THR A 553 3.76 33.57 -6.08
C THR A 553 4.77 34.00 -7.15
N GLN A 554 4.68 35.23 -7.62
CA GLN A 554 5.66 35.80 -8.57
C GLN A 554 7.05 35.91 -7.95
N ARG A 555 7.14 36.40 -6.71
CA ARG A 555 8.39 36.48 -5.94
C ARG A 555 9.02 35.10 -5.79
N TYR A 556 8.24 34.11 -5.35
CA TYR A 556 8.71 32.73 -5.20
C TYR A 556 9.26 32.15 -6.53
N ARG A 557 8.57 32.36 -7.65
CA ARG A 557 9.06 31.90 -8.96
C ARG A 557 10.38 32.57 -9.36
N ALA A 558 10.53 33.88 -9.12
CA ALA A 558 11.77 34.59 -9.42
C ALA A 558 12.94 34.01 -8.59
N GLN A 559 12.74 33.81 -7.29
CA GLN A 559 13.70 33.20 -6.39
C GLN A 559 14.02 31.75 -6.82
N LEU A 560 12.99 30.96 -7.20
CA LEU A 560 13.17 29.60 -7.64
C LEU A 560 14.01 29.50 -8.92
N ARG A 561 13.77 30.38 -9.90
CA ARG A 561 14.57 30.43 -11.13
C ARG A 561 16.02 30.81 -10.86
N ALA A 562 16.25 31.78 -9.94
CA ALA A 562 17.60 32.13 -9.51
C ALA A 562 18.30 30.94 -8.83
N TYR A 563 17.62 30.23 -7.95
CA TYR A 563 18.13 29.02 -7.29
C TYR A 563 18.44 27.90 -8.28
N LEU A 564 17.54 27.64 -9.26
CA LEU A 564 17.76 26.62 -10.28
C LEU A 564 18.93 26.95 -11.21
N ALA A 565 19.20 28.23 -11.45
CA ALA A 565 20.35 28.67 -12.23
C ALA A 565 21.66 28.56 -11.44
N ARG A 566 21.62 28.90 -10.14
CA ARG A 566 22.76 28.84 -9.23
C ARG A 566 22.30 28.52 -7.82
N PRO A 567 22.39 27.26 -7.37
CA PRO A 567 22.00 26.89 -6.01
C PRO A 567 22.83 27.63 -4.95
N ASP A 568 22.12 28.27 -4.00
CA ASP A 568 22.71 29.03 -2.89
C ASP A 568 21.87 28.83 -1.63
N SER A 569 22.53 28.69 -0.48
CA SER A 569 21.88 28.54 0.83
C SER A 569 21.05 29.72 1.24
N ALA A 570 21.49 30.97 0.92
CA ALA A 570 20.72 32.16 1.19
C ALA A 570 19.39 32.16 0.41
N LEU A 571 19.41 31.75 -0.85
CA LEU A 571 18.18 31.60 -1.64
C LEU A 571 17.25 30.52 -1.08
N VAL A 572 17.77 29.47 -0.46
CA VAL A 572 16.93 28.44 0.20
C VAL A 572 16.15 29.07 1.36
N ILE A 573 16.78 29.92 2.16
CA ILE A 573 16.12 30.63 3.27
C ILE A 573 14.99 31.52 2.73
N GLU A 574 15.28 32.34 1.72
CA GLU A 574 14.27 33.21 1.11
C GLU A 574 13.12 32.46 0.44
N LEU A 575 13.41 31.35 -0.23
CA LEU A 575 12.41 30.47 -0.82
C LEU A 575 11.49 29.85 0.24
N ASN A 576 12.06 29.35 1.33
CA ASN A 576 11.28 28.80 2.43
C ASN A 576 10.38 29.87 3.08
N LYS A 577 10.93 31.05 3.33
CA LYS A 577 10.19 32.19 3.87
C LYS A 577 8.98 32.54 3.00
N THR A 578 9.20 32.76 1.72
CA THR A 578 8.12 33.09 0.78
C THR A 578 7.09 31.97 0.67
N LEU A 579 7.51 30.70 0.72
CA LEU A 579 6.61 29.57 0.64
C LEU A 579 5.71 29.43 1.89
N VAL A 580 6.26 29.72 3.07
CA VAL A 580 5.49 29.78 4.34
C VAL A 580 4.50 30.94 4.32
N GLU A 581 4.89 32.11 3.79
CA GLU A 581 3.98 33.24 3.60
C GLU A 581 2.83 32.90 2.65
N ILE A 582 3.10 32.20 1.54
CA ILE A 582 2.06 31.69 0.61
C ILE A 582 1.09 30.76 1.35
N ASP A 583 1.62 29.78 2.07
CA ASP A 583 0.78 28.82 2.80
C ASP A 583 -0.07 29.52 3.87
N ALA A 584 0.47 30.54 4.55
CA ALA A 584 -0.25 31.29 5.56
C ALA A 584 -1.45 32.08 4.98
N VAL A 585 -1.27 32.73 3.82
CA VAL A 585 -2.36 33.43 3.11
C VAL A 585 -3.44 32.43 2.66
N ILE A 586 -3.02 31.28 2.16
CA ILE A 586 -3.98 30.22 1.75
C ILE A 586 -4.77 29.70 2.95
N LEU A 587 -4.11 29.36 4.06
CA LEU A 587 -4.74 28.84 5.27
C LEU A 587 -5.70 29.88 5.88
N GLN A 588 -5.31 31.14 5.91
CA GLN A 588 -6.18 32.24 6.32
C GLN A 588 -7.47 32.30 5.48
N GLY A 589 -7.35 32.07 4.17
CA GLY A 589 -8.51 32.07 3.26
C GLY A 589 -9.51 30.93 3.51
N TYR A 590 -9.07 29.79 4.09
CA TYR A 590 -9.94 28.71 4.51
C TYR A 590 -10.65 28.95 5.83
N ASP A 591 -10.18 29.93 6.61
CA ASP A 591 -10.75 30.31 7.93
C ASP A 591 -10.96 29.10 8.86
N LEU A 592 -9.99 28.20 8.88
CA LEU A 592 -10.05 27.00 9.72
C LEU A 592 -9.95 27.39 11.21
N PRO A 593 -10.75 26.77 12.10
CA PRO A 593 -10.48 26.86 13.53
C PRO A 593 -9.00 26.52 13.82
N PRO A 594 -8.31 27.24 14.71
CA PRO A 594 -6.86 27.08 14.92
C PRO A 594 -6.40 25.63 15.17
N ARG A 595 -7.21 24.86 15.92
CA ARG A 595 -6.93 23.43 16.15
C ARG A 595 -6.99 22.58 14.87
N LEU A 596 -7.85 22.94 13.92
CA LEU A 596 -7.99 22.21 12.65
C LEU A 596 -6.89 22.60 11.68
N GLU A 597 -6.51 23.89 11.65
CA GLU A 597 -5.35 24.32 10.89
C GLU A 597 -4.08 23.59 11.38
N ARG A 598 -3.88 23.54 12.70
CA ARG A 598 -2.77 22.79 13.29
C ARG A 598 -2.78 21.30 12.88
N ARG A 599 -3.93 20.65 12.86
CA ARG A 599 -4.04 19.25 12.40
C ARG A 599 -3.64 19.08 10.93
N VAL A 600 -4.00 20.04 10.06
CA VAL A 600 -3.56 20.04 8.66
C VAL A 600 -2.03 20.13 8.56
N LEU A 601 -1.40 21.02 9.36
CA LEU A 601 0.06 21.16 9.35
C LEU A 601 0.75 19.93 9.92
N ASP A 602 0.26 19.38 11.03
CA ASP A 602 0.80 18.16 11.67
C ASP A 602 0.67 16.91 10.79
N PHE A 603 -0.33 16.85 9.90
CA PHE A 603 -0.49 15.77 8.93
C PHE A 603 0.73 15.59 8.02
N PHE A 604 1.50 16.66 7.81
CA PHE A 604 2.73 16.63 7.02
C PHE A 604 4.00 16.44 7.84
N SER A 605 3.89 16.23 9.15
CA SER A 605 5.05 16.03 10.02
C SER A 605 5.92 14.87 9.51
N GLY A 606 7.21 15.11 9.36
CA GLY A 606 8.15 14.12 8.81
C GLY A 606 8.02 13.84 7.30
N ALA A 607 7.06 14.45 6.60
CA ALA A 607 6.86 14.26 5.17
C ALA A 607 7.66 15.29 4.34
N LYS A 608 8.43 14.80 3.38
CA LYS A 608 9.19 15.65 2.47
C LYS A 608 8.26 16.34 1.45
N ARG A 609 8.28 17.70 1.42
CA ARG A 609 7.58 18.48 0.40
C ARG A 609 8.33 18.37 -0.95
N PRO A 610 7.67 18.14 -2.09
CA PRO A 610 8.30 17.97 -3.40
C PRO A 610 8.67 19.33 -4.05
N THR A 611 9.46 20.14 -3.35
CA THR A 611 10.05 21.38 -3.83
C THR A 611 11.43 21.14 -4.43
N ALA A 612 11.90 22.02 -5.30
CA ALA A 612 13.24 21.93 -5.87
C ALA A 612 14.35 22.24 -4.85
N HIS A 613 14.00 22.90 -3.77
CA HIS A 613 14.87 23.22 -2.63
C HIS A 613 14.41 22.46 -1.37
N PRO A 614 15.27 22.27 -0.36
CA PRO A 614 14.85 21.72 0.92
C PRO A 614 13.78 22.61 1.59
N PHE A 615 12.72 21.99 2.13
CA PHE A 615 11.68 22.67 2.91
C PHE A 615 11.78 22.21 4.37
N ALA A 616 12.00 23.15 5.28
CA ALA A 616 12.23 22.87 6.70
C ALA A 616 10.93 22.70 7.53
N GLY A 617 9.79 23.07 6.95
CA GLY A 617 8.48 23.06 7.65
C GLY A 617 7.99 24.47 7.95
N TRP A 618 6.84 24.56 8.64
CA TRP A 618 6.22 25.84 9.00
C TRP A 618 6.65 26.35 10.37
N MET A 619 6.94 25.41 11.27
CA MET A 619 7.39 25.68 12.64
C MET A 619 8.15 24.45 13.17
N PRO A 620 8.99 24.62 14.20
CA PRO A 620 9.64 23.50 14.85
C PRO A 620 8.65 22.50 15.46
N PRO A 621 8.97 21.22 15.49
CA PRO A 621 8.10 20.19 16.06
C PRO A 621 7.78 20.39 17.54
N GLU A 622 8.68 21.06 18.26
CA GLU A 622 8.57 21.34 19.70
C GLU A 622 7.54 22.44 20.00
N VAL A 623 7.25 23.31 19.02
CA VAL A 623 6.29 24.40 19.19
C VAL A 623 4.87 23.85 19.20
N ARG A 624 4.27 23.80 20.39
CA ARG A 624 2.88 23.37 20.63
C ARG A 624 1.98 24.59 20.73
N THR A 625 1.56 25.12 19.58
CA THR A 625 0.62 26.27 19.56
C THR A 625 -0.56 25.98 18.66
N PHE A 626 -1.73 26.53 19.04
CA PHE A 626 -2.93 26.57 18.19
C PHE A 626 -3.12 27.96 17.54
N THR A 627 -2.12 28.84 17.64
CA THR A 627 -2.17 30.13 16.93
C THR A 627 -2.08 29.89 15.42
N PRO A 628 -2.98 30.45 14.61
CA PRO A 628 -2.91 30.33 13.15
C PRO A 628 -1.59 30.83 12.57
N LEU A 629 -1.14 30.22 11.47
CA LEU A 629 0.17 30.52 10.87
C LEU A 629 0.31 32.00 10.47
N HIS A 630 -0.73 32.59 9.92
CA HIS A 630 -0.71 34.02 9.53
C HIS A 630 -0.57 34.97 10.72
N GLU A 631 -1.17 34.63 11.87
CA GLU A 631 -1.01 35.43 13.10
C GLU A 631 0.40 35.28 13.68
N LEU A 632 0.97 34.07 13.63
CA LEU A 632 2.35 33.86 14.07
C LEU A 632 3.33 34.72 13.26
N LEU A 633 3.17 34.79 11.96
CA LEU A 633 3.98 35.61 11.07
C LEU A 633 3.78 37.11 11.38
N GLY A 634 2.54 37.54 11.58
CA GLY A 634 2.23 38.94 11.93
C GLY A 634 2.80 39.38 13.28
N ARG A 635 2.69 38.52 14.31
CA ARG A 635 3.28 38.80 15.65
C ARG A 635 4.80 38.93 15.58
N SER A 636 5.45 38.08 14.81
CA SER A 636 6.88 38.09 14.61
C SER A 636 7.37 39.39 13.94
N GLN A 637 6.64 39.89 12.96
CA GLN A 637 6.96 41.17 12.29
C GLN A 637 6.74 42.37 13.21
N SER A 638 5.68 42.40 14.02
CA SER A 638 5.33 43.51 14.90
C SER A 638 6.30 43.69 16.07
N LEU A 639 6.99 42.64 16.49
CA LEU A 639 7.95 42.71 17.59
C LEU A 639 9.34 43.22 17.19
N GLY A 640 9.58 43.54 15.91
CA GLY A 640 10.88 44.02 15.41
C GLY A 640 12.03 42.99 15.58
N ARG A 641 11.74 41.82 16.12
CA ARG A 641 12.64 40.68 16.18
C ARG A 641 12.49 39.93 14.87
N GLY A 642 13.59 39.46 14.30
CA GLY A 642 13.52 38.56 13.15
C GLY A 642 12.48 37.50 13.42
N SER A 643 11.60 37.22 12.44
CA SER A 643 10.49 36.30 12.62
C SER A 643 11.00 34.94 13.14
N TRP A 644 10.71 34.61 14.39
CA TRP A 644 11.16 33.32 14.98
C TRP A 644 10.66 32.12 14.16
N VAL A 645 9.50 32.22 13.53
CA VAL A 645 8.96 31.20 12.62
C VAL A 645 9.86 31.01 11.40
N LEU A 646 10.50 32.11 10.96
CA LEU A 646 11.39 32.11 9.80
C LEU A 646 12.86 31.81 10.19
N ASP A 647 13.21 31.97 11.48
CA ASP A 647 14.53 31.59 12.00
C ASP A 647 14.77 30.08 11.97
N VAL A 648 13.69 29.27 11.87
CA VAL A 648 13.75 27.84 11.61
C VAL A 648 14.47 27.52 10.29
N PHE A 649 14.50 28.45 9.36
CA PHE A 649 15.17 28.29 8.07
C PHE A 649 16.65 28.69 8.10
N LYS A 650 17.13 29.20 9.23
CA LYS A 650 18.57 29.39 9.45
C LYS A 650 19.24 28.01 9.68
N PRO A 651 20.54 27.88 9.36
CA PRO A 651 21.28 26.68 9.73
C PRO A 651 21.02 26.38 11.22
N ILE A 652 20.59 25.16 11.51
CA ILE A 652 20.30 24.72 12.89
C ILE A 652 21.59 24.91 13.70
N PRO A 653 21.55 25.62 14.85
CA PRO A 653 22.69 25.70 15.77
C PRO A 653 23.11 24.29 16.17
N SER A 654 24.39 24.09 16.37
CA SER A 654 24.99 22.77 16.59
C SER A 654 24.58 22.07 17.91
N THR A 655 23.78 22.72 18.74
CA THR A 655 23.27 22.17 19.99
C THR A 655 21.75 22.35 20.09
N GLU A 656 21.09 21.31 20.53
CA GLU A 656 19.64 21.26 20.74
C GLU A 656 19.14 22.35 21.73
N ALA A 657 19.99 22.71 22.73
CA ALA A 657 19.73 23.75 23.71
C ALA A 657 19.70 25.16 23.10
N ASP A 658 20.58 25.43 22.12
CA ASP A 658 20.61 26.73 21.44
C ASP A 658 19.40 26.89 20.51
N ALA A 659 18.91 25.79 19.94
CA ALA A 659 17.70 25.78 19.12
C ALA A 659 16.46 26.10 19.99
N ILE A 660 16.35 25.54 21.19
CA ILE A 660 15.25 25.78 22.13
C ILE A 660 15.30 27.21 22.68
N ALA A 661 16.48 27.71 23.04
CA ALA A 661 16.65 29.09 23.53
C ALA A 661 16.22 30.12 22.46
N HIS A 662 16.49 29.87 21.19
CA HIS A 662 16.09 30.74 20.09
C HIS A 662 14.57 30.82 19.87
N PHE A 663 13.80 29.90 20.46
CA PHE A 663 12.34 29.89 20.38
C PHE A 663 11.65 30.43 21.62
N ILE A 664 12.34 30.54 22.75
CA ILE A 664 11.80 31.01 24.02
C ILE A 664 12.04 32.52 24.18
N ASP A 665 13.11 33.08 23.60
CA ASP A 665 13.42 34.52 23.51
C ASP A 665 12.74 35.17 22.32
#